data_054cf438af5673554f2b6625d624d2c3
#
_entry.id   054cf438af5673554f2b6625d624d2c3
#
_cell.length_a   1.000
_cell.length_b   1.000
_cell.length_c   1.000
_cell.angle_alpha   90.00
_cell.angle_beta   90.00
_cell.angle_gamma   90.00
#
_symmetry.space_group_name_H-M   'P 1'
#
loop_
_entity.id
_entity.type
_entity.pdbx_description
1 polymer ?
#
loop_
_entity_poly.entity_id
_entity_poly.type
_entity_poly.pdbx_seq_one_letter_code
_entity_poly.pdbx_strand_id
1 'polypeptide(L)'
;MATATFSGQYGNNMTLEVWSEWNRQDMVNNRSIVNLQARLRTNGYCSVWGVTAPMTIYVDGYGEIVNASVNIGTNSSLLIFGKDYVVNHDGNGNKTVNISFKVDINTGGYGSATVNLSIPLPTIQRASDVSASTGTIGSAMTINISRKNSAFTHTVKYSFGSKSGTIATNVDTSCSWTPPADLATVIPNDTSGIGGITVDTYSGSTIIGSKSAQLILNVPDSMTPTLGSITLTDSNTAVKNLLNTANTFAEIMSDIKVAFNSATGVQGSTITGYHAEIVNKNQSTNANNGNLGLMKWNGSAQVKAWVTDSRGRSSNAVTTDITVLEYFLPTLTFTAVRGDTDQSSDKIVVSRTAKIAPLIIGNTQRNSFKLSFKTAPFGTETFTVDTGASVNDNVTNTLTNSKATLSGTFDIGKSYEVYGVLEDALTSSGTVKAPPVSPEKMVMGMAETTVSFGKYPELPNTVDSLWQYYYNNKPVQHYQLTSNDGRSPYNASGTVDLNTKTVNSFFSCNSPVNGPIVGTGSNGFYVSVYSESDNYLAQQVIQKGSGRMFTRTRDTGTWSNWIEYAPLNSVAEFTTVNQTKFYMKKINMPYSAKATITRIGNQVQLTWDRLITNLNIECEYTSMIETIPSGYRPACEVHMSLNGNVSNSVNGWAVLHLAHDGTIRLTNAFKGNHVWTGTTTYLTTDPFPSE
;
A
#
# COMPACT_ATOMS: atom_id res chain seq x y z
N MET A 1 -8.16 15.22 -70.74
CA MET A 1 -7.75 15.82 -72.03
C MET A 1 -7.78 17.34 -71.87
N ALA A 2 -6.73 18.02 -72.24
CA ALA A 2 -6.66 19.48 -72.26
C ALA A 2 -6.13 19.95 -73.64
N THR A 3 -6.48 21.15 -73.96
CA THR A 3 -6.19 21.70 -75.29
C THR A 3 -5.55 23.09 -75.17
N ALA A 4 -4.72 23.45 -76.11
CA ALA A 4 -4.19 24.79 -76.29
C ALA A 4 -4.11 25.14 -77.71
N THR A 5 -4.40 26.38 -78.08
CA THR A 5 -4.13 26.97 -79.41
C THR A 5 -2.70 27.46 -79.45
N PHE A 6 -2.16 27.45 -80.65
CA PHE A 6 -0.80 27.96 -80.86
C PHE A 6 -0.73 29.50 -80.80
N SER A 7 0.38 30.03 -80.36
CA SER A 7 0.57 31.45 -80.00
C SER A 7 0.90 32.37 -81.23
N GLY A 8 1.17 31.78 -82.36
CA GLY A 8 1.54 32.55 -83.51
C GLY A 8 0.37 33.21 -84.23
N GLN A 9 0.63 34.05 -85.23
CA GLN A 9 -0.35 34.81 -86.00
C GLN A 9 -1.50 33.92 -86.55
N TYR A 10 -1.17 32.71 -86.96
CA TYR A 10 -2.10 31.71 -87.51
C TYR A 10 -2.41 30.56 -86.56
N GLY A 11 -1.96 30.72 -85.32
CA GLY A 11 -2.04 29.70 -84.27
C GLY A 11 -3.46 29.23 -83.96
N ASN A 12 -4.47 30.09 -84.07
CA ASN A 12 -5.88 29.77 -83.88
C ASN A 12 -6.42 28.67 -84.81
N ASN A 13 -5.72 28.35 -85.91
CA ASN A 13 -6.09 27.33 -86.85
C ASN A 13 -5.61 25.91 -86.49
N MET A 14 -4.78 25.83 -85.45
CA MET A 14 -4.22 24.58 -84.93
C MET A 14 -4.41 24.48 -83.47
N THR A 15 -4.80 23.30 -83.01
CA THR A 15 -4.96 22.98 -81.57
C THR A 15 -4.06 21.81 -81.23
N LEU A 16 -3.35 21.99 -80.17
CA LEU A 16 -2.67 20.91 -79.45
C LEU A 16 -3.67 20.29 -78.45
N GLU A 17 -3.89 19.01 -78.61
CA GLU A 17 -4.65 18.22 -77.60
C GLU A 17 -3.67 17.28 -76.91
N VAL A 18 -3.73 17.29 -75.59
CA VAL A 18 -2.88 16.42 -74.80
C VAL A 18 -3.80 15.70 -73.85
N TRP A 19 -3.62 14.44 -73.72
CA TRP A 19 -4.33 13.61 -72.76
C TRP A 19 -3.40 12.54 -72.23
N SER A 20 -3.83 12.02 -71.08
CA SER A 20 -3.14 10.92 -70.50
C SER A 20 -4.17 9.94 -69.93
N GLU A 21 -3.84 8.71 -70.09
CA GLU A 21 -4.61 7.59 -69.58
C GLU A 21 -3.75 6.84 -68.57
N TRP A 22 -4.39 6.43 -67.50
CA TRP A 22 -3.74 5.55 -66.51
C TRP A 22 -3.78 4.11 -67.05
N ASN A 23 -2.61 3.50 -67.26
CA ASN A 23 -2.52 2.18 -67.84
C ASN A 23 -2.56 1.05 -66.83
N ARG A 24 -1.74 1.15 -65.78
CA ARG A 24 -1.64 0.14 -64.74
C ARG A 24 -0.92 0.66 -63.51
N GLN A 25 -1.21 0.02 -62.42
CA GLN A 25 -0.47 0.20 -61.17
C GLN A 25 0.53 -0.94 -60.95
N ASP A 26 1.71 -0.61 -60.49
CA ASP A 26 2.67 -1.52 -59.88
C ASP A 26 2.60 -1.33 -58.37
N MET A 27 1.78 -2.11 -57.75
CA MET A 27 1.47 -2.02 -56.32
C MET A 27 2.71 -2.30 -55.46
N VAL A 28 3.54 -3.22 -55.90
CA VAL A 28 4.78 -3.61 -55.20
C VAL A 28 5.77 -2.45 -55.18
N ASN A 29 6.04 -1.82 -56.26
CA ASN A 29 6.99 -0.73 -56.38
C ASN A 29 6.40 0.65 -56.12
N ASN A 30 5.11 0.72 -55.72
CA ASN A 30 4.38 1.96 -55.41
C ASN A 30 4.45 2.99 -56.55
N ARG A 31 4.20 2.55 -57.78
CA ARG A 31 4.28 3.39 -58.99
C ARG A 31 3.16 3.06 -59.96
N SER A 32 2.84 4.00 -60.78
CA SER A 32 1.91 3.82 -61.91
C SER A 32 2.58 4.05 -63.25
N ILE A 33 2.04 3.44 -64.25
CA ILE A 33 2.37 3.73 -65.65
C ILE A 33 1.27 4.60 -66.20
N VAL A 34 1.67 5.75 -66.71
CA VAL A 34 0.78 6.77 -67.24
C VAL A 34 1.13 6.93 -68.70
N ASN A 35 0.21 6.62 -69.59
CA ASN A 35 0.36 6.83 -71.00
C ASN A 35 0.06 8.27 -71.35
N LEU A 36 1.02 9.01 -71.82
CA LEU A 36 0.86 10.38 -72.33
C LEU A 36 0.75 10.37 -73.76
N GLN A 37 -0.30 11.00 -74.31
CA GLN A 37 -0.48 11.15 -75.77
C GLN A 37 -0.76 12.60 -76.06
N ALA A 38 -0.30 13.00 -77.26
CA ALA A 38 -0.57 14.31 -77.82
C ALA A 38 -0.83 14.24 -79.31
N ARG A 39 -1.80 15.03 -79.75
CA ARG A 39 -2.13 15.17 -81.13
C ARG A 39 -2.34 16.62 -81.53
N LEU A 40 -2.02 16.90 -82.79
CA LEU A 40 -2.42 18.15 -83.39
C LEU A 40 -3.75 17.99 -84.10
N ARG A 41 -4.56 19.03 -84.06
CA ARG A 41 -5.76 19.18 -84.89
C ARG A 41 -5.68 20.47 -85.64
N THR A 42 -6.12 20.40 -86.88
CA THR A 42 -6.21 21.54 -87.78
C THR A 42 -7.66 21.81 -88.17
N ASN A 43 -7.98 23.07 -88.40
CA ASN A 43 -9.24 23.45 -89.04
C ASN A 43 -9.08 23.53 -90.58
N GLY A 44 -10.05 24.05 -91.30
CA GLY A 44 -10.05 24.20 -92.76
C GLY A 44 -9.02 25.21 -93.33
N TYR A 45 -8.37 25.94 -92.45
CA TYR A 45 -7.42 27.01 -92.82
C TYR A 45 -5.96 26.69 -92.44
N CYS A 46 -5.65 25.50 -92.01
CA CYS A 46 -4.33 25.11 -91.54
C CYS A 46 -3.93 23.77 -92.14
N SER A 47 -2.74 23.76 -92.71
CA SER A 47 -1.99 22.53 -93.04
C SER A 47 -0.49 22.77 -92.80
N VAL A 48 0.23 21.73 -92.40
CA VAL A 48 1.67 21.77 -92.07
C VAL A 48 2.30 20.51 -92.66
N TRP A 49 3.35 20.66 -93.45
CA TRP A 49 4.03 19.54 -94.07
C TRP A 49 5.56 19.67 -93.97
N GLY A 50 6.24 18.54 -93.73
CA GLY A 50 7.66 18.42 -93.67
C GLY A 50 8.35 19.15 -92.51
N VAL A 51 7.60 19.40 -91.43
CA VAL A 51 8.17 20.13 -90.32
C VAL A 51 8.58 19.16 -89.22
N THR A 52 9.77 19.36 -88.71
CA THR A 52 10.21 18.72 -87.45
C THR A 52 9.94 19.67 -86.29
N ALA A 53 8.96 19.35 -85.47
CA ALA A 53 8.56 20.18 -84.36
C ALA A 53 9.17 19.67 -83.04
N PRO A 54 9.99 20.44 -82.36
CA PRO A 54 10.45 20.07 -81.01
C PRO A 54 9.32 20.10 -80.02
N MET A 55 9.20 19.04 -79.27
CA MET A 55 8.28 18.92 -78.14
C MET A 55 9.08 18.93 -76.85
N THR A 56 8.76 19.88 -75.97
CA THR A 56 9.32 19.93 -74.63
C THR A 56 8.27 19.36 -73.65
N ILE A 57 8.64 18.30 -73.04
CA ILE A 57 7.71 17.50 -72.24
C ILE A 57 8.23 17.44 -70.78
N TYR A 58 7.42 17.80 -69.86
CA TYR A 58 7.68 17.59 -68.44
C TYR A 58 6.56 16.71 -67.84
N VAL A 59 6.95 15.61 -67.29
CA VAL A 59 6.06 14.71 -66.61
C VAL A 59 6.60 14.50 -65.23
N ASP A 60 5.90 15.06 -64.21
CA ASP A 60 6.23 14.90 -62.80
C ASP A 60 7.70 15.23 -62.44
N GLY A 61 8.23 16.28 -63.08
CA GLY A 61 9.61 16.74 -62.87
C GLY A 61 10.65 16.08 -63.84
N TYR A 62 10.27 15.04 -64.51
CA TYR A 62 11.10 14.48 -65.57
C TYR A 62 10.89 15.28 -66.87
N GLY A 63 11.95 15.82 -67.37
CA GLY A 63 11.95 16.64 -68.60
C GLY A 63 12.65 15.93 -69.78
N GLU A 64 12.03 15.97 -70.94
CA GLU A 64 12.66 15.53 -72.20
C GLU A 64 12.27 16.41 -73.36
N ILE A 65 13.11 16.40 -74.39
CA ILE A 65 12.85 17.06 -75.71
C ILE A 65 12.86 15.99 -76.78
N VAL A 66 11.73 15.89 -77.46
CA VAL A 66 11.56 14.92 -78.58
C VAL A 66 11.04 15.67 -79.79
N ASN A 67 11.45 15.25 -80.94
CA ASN A 67 11.00 15.83 -82.21
C ASN A 67 9.86 15.02 -82.80
N ALA A 68 8.81 15.69 -83.22
CA ALA A 68 7.73 15.11 -83.99
C ALA A 68 7.88 15.49 -85.51
N SER A 69 7.66 14.55 -86.38
CA SER A 69 7.47 14.84 -87.76
C SER A 69 6.01 15.24 -88.01
N VAL A 70 5.82 16.47 -88.41
CA VAL A 70 4.45 17.03 -88.53
C VAL A 70 4.13 17.10 -90.06
N ASN A 71 3.21 16.24 -90.45
CA ASN A 71 2.58 16.21 -91.75
C ASN A 71 1.08 16.10 -91.57
N ILE A 72 0.39 17.22 -91.55
CA ILE A 72 -1.05 17.28 -91.21
C ILE A 72 -1.78 18.19 -92.23
N GLY A 73 -2.83 17.67 -92.85
CA GLY A 73 -3.70 18.38 -93.72
C GLY A 73 -4.74 19.25 -92.99
N THR A 74 -5.60 19.93 -93.79
CA THR A 74 -6.73 20.67 -93.30
C THR A 74 -7.78 19.73 -92.67
N ASN A 75 -8.53 20.20 -91.65
CA ASN A 75 -9.57 19.44 -90.95
C ASN A 75 -9.10 18.04 -90.53
N SER A 76 -7.87 17.91 -90.15
CA SER A 76 -7.21 16.65 -89.85
C SER A 76 -6.71 16.57 -88.40
N SER A 77 -6.36 15.36 -88.01
CA SER A 77 -5.68 15.14 -86.71
C SER A 77 -4.45 14.24 -86.92
N LEU A 78 -3.39 14.57 -86.23
CA LEU A 78 -2.14 13.83 -86.23
C LEU A 78 -1.68 13.52 -84.88
N LEU A 79 -1.53 12.25 -84.50
CA LEU A 79 -0.88 11.85 -83.28
C LEU A 79 0.60 12.16 -83.39
N ILE A 80 1.13 12.98 -82.53
CA ILE A 80 2.52 13.43 -82.53
C ILE A 80 3.36 12.82 -81.47
N PHE A 81 2.68 12.30 -80.40
CA PHE A 81 3.37 11.72 -79.26
C PHE A 81 2.52 10.64 -78.57
N GLY A 82 3.20 9.60 -78.18
CA GLY A 82 2.64 8.54 -77.32
C GLY A 82 3.80 7.85 -76.61
N LYS A 83 3.77 7.93 -75.28
CA LYS A 83 4.82 7.31 -74.46
C LYS A 83 4.28 7.02 -73.01
N ASP A 84 4.76 5.93 -72.50
CA ASP A 84 4.50 5.53 -71.08
C ASP A 84 5.56 6.16 -70.20
N TYR A 85 5.07 6.73 -69.07
CA TYR A 85 5.90 7.24 -68.00
C TYR A 85 5.63 6.48 -66.74
N VAL A 86 6.72 6.14 -66.10
CA VAL A 86 6.62 5.53 -64.74
C VAL A 86 6.65 6.66 -63.72
N VAL A 87 5.61 6.77 -62.90
CA VAL A 87 5.51 7.80 -61.87
C VAL A 87 5.38 7.15 -60.49
N ASN A 88 6.21 7.58 -59.59
CA ASN A 88 6.19 7.09 -58.20
C ASN A 88 5.10 7.79 -57.42
N HIS A 89 4.37 7.03 -56.60
CA HIS A 89 3.43 7.56 -55.65
C HIS A 89 4.14 7.94 -54.33
N ASP A 90 3.49 8.75 -53.52
CA ASP A 90 3.96 9.06 -52.16
C ASP A 90 3.87 7.85 -51.23
N GLY A 91 4.35 7.99 -49.98
CA GLY A 91 4.34 6.91 -48.98
C GLY A 91 2.94 6.41 -48.66
N ASN A 92 1.89 7.19 -48.90
CA ASN A 92 0.48 6.82 -48.70
C ASN A 92 -0.15 6.24 -49.97
N GLY A 93 0.60 6.17 -51.07
CA GLY A 93 0.13 5.66 -52.34
C GLY A 93 -0.67 6.68 -53.17
N ASN A 94 -0.65 7.94 -52.83
CA ASN A 94 -1.32 9.00 -53.58
C ASN A 94 -0.36 9.60 -54.62
N LYS A 95 -0.94 10.01 -55.70
CA LYS A 95 -0.18 10.70 -56.75
C LYS A 95 -1.07 11.59 -57.56
N THR A 96 -0.62 12.80 -57.78
CA THR A 96 -1.12 13.68 -58.82
C THR A 96 0.05 13.94 -59.77
N VAL A 97 -0.14 13.57 -60.99
CA VAL A 97 0.88 13.78 -62.04
C VAL A 97 0.67 15.14 -62.66
N ASN A 98 1.69 15.95 -62.64
CA ASN A 98 1.70 17.23 -63.32
C ASN A 98 2.47 17.10 -64.65
N ILE A 99 1.83 17.48 -65.69
CA ILE A 99 2.35 17.37 -67.08
C ILE A 99 2.34 18.78 -67.67
N SER A 100 3.46 19.13 -68.23
CA SER A 100 3.55 20.28 -69.20
C SER A 100 4.05 19.80 -70.51
N PHE A 101 3.26 20.01 -71.52
CA PHE A 101 3.57 19.55 -72.90
C PHE A 101 3.55 20.75 -73.83
N LYS A 102 4.73 21.10 -74.38
CA LYS A 102 4.88 22.21 -75.32
C LYS A 102 5.30 21.67 -76.66
N VAL A 103 4.70 22.18 -77.65
CA VAL A 103 5.12 21.96 -79.05
C VAL A 103 5.47 23.29 -79.70
N ASP A 104 6.60 23.33 -80.35
CA ASP A 104 7.04 24.51 -81.12
C ASP A 104 6.97 24.22 -82.64
N ILE A 105 6.07 24.91 -83.32
CA ILE A 105 5.99 24.87 -84.81
C ILE A 105 6.53 26.19 -85.35
N ASN A 106 7.85 26.23 -85.52
CA ASN A 106 8.59 27.44 -85.83
C ASN A 106 8.53 27.80 -87.31
N THR A 107 7.44 27.49 -88.00
CA THR A 107 7.22 27.80 -89.39
C THR A 107 5.78 28.25 -89.63
N GLY A 108 5.50 28.88 -90.76
CA GLY A 108 4.14 29.25 -91.17
C GLY A 108 3.37 30.17 -90.19
N GLY A 109 4.04 30.79 -89.25
CA GLY A 109 3.40 31.73 -88.29
C GLY A 109 2.53 31.05 -87.24
N TYR A 110 2.72 29.77 -86.92
CA TYR A 110 1.94 29.05 -85.99
C TYR A 110 2.44 29.25 -84.53
N GLY A 111 3.75 29.34 -84.30
CA GLY A 111 4.32 29.54 -82.94
C GLY A 111 4.32 28.27 -82.09
N SER A 112 4.03 28.41 -80.86
CA SER A 112 4.00 27.31 -79.87
C SER A 112 2.69 27.18 -79.15
N ALA A 113 2.42 25.97 -78.73
CA ALA A 113 1.31 25.70 -77.82
C ALA A 113 1.80 24.90 -76.62
N THR A 114 1.28 25.27 -75.45
CA THR A 114 1.58 24.57 -74.18
C THR A 114 0.31 24.14 -73.54
N VAL A 115 0.24 22.87 -73.18
CA VAL A 115 -0.85 22.28 -72.36
C VAL A 115 -0.27 21.87 -71.04
N ASN A 116 -0.93 22.29 -69.98
CA ASN A 116 -0.64 21.84 -68.64
C ASN A 116 -1.81 20.95 -68.12
N LEU A 117 -1.47 19.80 -67.59
CA LEU A 117 -2.41 18.84 -67.04
C LEU A 117 -2.01 18.47 -65.61
N SER A 118 -3.02 18.35 -64.80
CA SER A 118 -2.82 17.80 -63.46
C SER A 118 -3.82 16.63 -63.29
N ILE A 119 -3.31 15.45 -63.14
CA ILE A 119 -4.07 14.21 -63.20
C ILE A 119 -3.94 13.48 -61.86
N PRO A 120 -4.99 13.44 -61.05
CA PRO A 120 -5.00 12.59 -59.90
C PRO A 120 -5.07 11.12 -60.32
N LEU A 121 -4.13 10.33 -59.89
CA LEU A 121 -4.14 8.88 -60.12
C LEU A 121 -4.91 8.16 -59.01
N PRO A 122 -5.50 7.01 -59.30
CA PRO A 122 -6.06 6.15 -58.26
C PRO A 122 -5.00 5.82 -57.19
N THR A 123 -5.38 5.91 -55.95
CA THR A 123 -4.47 5.61 -54.84
C THR A 123 -4.02 4.15 -54.90
N ILE A 124 -2.73 3.94 -54.83
CA ILE A 124 -2.16 2.60 -54.64
C ILE A 124 -2.31 2.24 -53.18
N GLN A 125 -3.10 1.22 -52.90
CA GLN A 125 -3.28 0.76 -51.53
C GLN A 125 -1.92 0.33 -50.96
N ARG A 126 -1.60 0.87 -49.77
CA ARG A 126 -0.33 0.59 -49.05
C ARG A 126 -0.64 -0.20 -47.79
N ALA A 127 0.24 -0.10 -46.82
CA ALA A 127 0.13 -0.84 -45.57
C ALA A 127 -1.29 -0.77 -44.99
N SER A 128 -1.82 -1.90 -44.65
CA SER A 128 -3.10 -2.04 -43.97
C SER A 128 -2.98 -1.52 -42.56
N ASP A 129 -4.06 -0.95 -42.05
CA ASP A 129 -4.06 -0.40 -40.68
C ASP A 129 -4.35 -1.51 -39.66
N VAL A 130 -3.77 -1.37 -38.50
CA VAL A 130 -4.04 -2.21 -37.35
C VAL A 130 -4.54 -1.32 -36.22
N SER A 131 -5.55 -1.76 -35.48
CA SER A 131 -6.07 -1.03 -34.34
C SER A 131 -5.32 -1.37 -33.05
N ALA A 132 -5.32 -0.42 -32.12
CA ALA A 132 -4.83 -0.68 -30.77
C ALA A 132 -5.58 -1.86 -30.15
N SER A 133 -4.87 -2.71 -29.46
CA SER A 133 -5.40 -3.95 -28.90
C SER A 133 -5.11 -4.05 -27.41
N THR A 134 -6.10 -4.50 -26.67
CA THR A 134 -5.94 -4.79 -25.24
C THR A 134 -6.31 -6.25 -24.99
N GLY A 135 -5.47 -6.94 -24.25
CA GLY A 135 -5.67 -8.34 -23.92
C GLY A 135 -5.16 -8.72 -22.56
N THR A 136 -5.39 -9.96 -22.18
CA THR A 136 -4.84 -10.56 -20.97
C THR A 136 -3.83 -11.64 -21.33
N ILE A 137 -2.67 -11.62 -20.73
CA ILE A 137 -1.62 -12.62 -20.90
C ILE A 137 -2.19 -14.01 -20.55
N GLY A 138 -1.95 -14.99 -21.44
CA GLY A 138 -2.49 -16.35 -21.31
C GLY A 138 -3.93 -16.53 -21.78
N SER A 139 -4.62 -15.46 -22.19
CA SER A 139 -5.99 -15.52 -22.73
C SER A 139 -5.99 -15.16 -24.21
N ALA A 140 -6.84 -15.82 -24.98
CA ALA A 140 -6.97 -15.55 -26.41
C ALA A 140 -7.55 -14.16 -26.64
N MET A 141 -6.95 -13.42 -27.56
CA MET A 141 -7.41 -12.13 -28.04
C MET A 141 -7.39 -12.09 -29.57
N THR A 142 -8.19 -11.21 -30.14
CA THR A 142 -8.23 -11.04 -31.60
C THR A 142 -7.53 -9.74 -31.98
N ILE A 143 -6.65 -9.82 -32.96
CA ILE A 143 -6.01 -8.67 -33.59
C ILE A 143 -6.70 -8.44 -34.93
N ASN A 144 -7.27 -7.26 -35.10
CA ASN A 144 -8.01 -6.89 -36.30
C ASN A 144 -7.15 -6.01 -37.20
N ILE A 145 -7.20 -6.29 -38.50
CA ILE A 145 -6.50 -5.59 -39.53
C ILE A 145 -7.53 -4.98 -40.48
N SER A 146 -7.46 -3.68 -40.67
CA SER A 146 -8.22 -2.98 -41.71
C SER A 146 -7.53 -3.18 -43.03
N ARG A 147 -7.82 -4.32 -43.67
CA ARG A 147 -7.22 -4.77 -44.92
C ARG A 147 -7.57 -3.78 -46.05
N LYS A 148 -6.56 -3.20 -46.68
CA LYS A 148 -6.74 -2.18 -47.72
C LYS A 148 -7.05 -2.79 -49.10
N ASN A 149 -6.63 -4.03 -49.36
CA ASN A 149 -6.89 -4.73 -50.60
C ASN A 149 -7.04 -6.23 -50.34
N SER A 150 -7.98 -6.87 -51.03
CA SER A 150 -8.28 -8.31 -50.86
C SER A 150 -7.12 -9.24 -51.30
N ALA A 151 -6.17 -8.75 -52.08
CA ALA A 151 -4.96 -9.49 -52.45
C ALA A 151 -3.84 -9.41 -51.40
N PHE A 152 -3.98 -8.58 -50.37
CA PHE A 152 -2.94 -8.43 -49.38
C PHE A 152 -3.00 -9.56 -48.37
N THR A 153 -1.84 -10.01 -47.97
CA THR A 153 -1.66 -10.87 -46.78
C THR A 153 -0.78 -10.16 -45.78
N HIS A 154 -0.83 -10.59 -44.53
CA HIS A 154 -0.14 -9.89 -43.46
C HIS A 154 0.67 -10.84 -42.63
N THR A 155 1.80 -10.34 -42.15
CA THR A 155 2.51 -10.92 -40.98
C THR A 155 2.27 -10.02 -39.78
N VAL A 156 1.70 -10.59 -38.76
CA VAL A 156 1.43 -9.90 -37.49
C VAL A 156 2.54 -10.23 -36.53
N LYS A 157 3.13 -9.19 -35.95
CA LYS A 157 4.23 -9.29 -34.98
C LYS A 157 3.87 -8.54 -33.70
N TYR A 158 4.44 -8.95 -32.62
CA TYR A 158 4.35 -8.18 -31.36
C TYR A 158 5.73 -7.76 -30.88
N SER A 159 5.75 -6.68 -30.11
CA SER A 159 6.86 -6.28 -29.25
C SER A 159 6.32 -5.91 -27.88
N PHE A 160 6.92 -6.45 -26.83
CA PHE A 160 6.49 -6.17 -25.47
C PHE A 160 7.72 -6.13 -24.55
N GLY A 161 8.16 -4.94 -24.21
CA GLY A 161 9.43 -4.72 -23.53
C GLY A 161 10.59 -5.32 -24.31
N SER A 162 11.32 -6.24 -23.69
CA SER A 162 12.45 -6.94 -24.33
C SER A 162 12.05 -8.13 -25.20
N LYS A 163 10.77 -8.49 -25.20
CA LYS A 163 10.27 -9.65 -25.96
C LYS A 163 9.56 -9.21 -27.23
N SER A 164 9.77 -9.97 -28.26
CA SER A 164 9.11 -9.78 -29.56
C SER A 164 8.98 -11.11 -30.28
N GLY A 165 8.08 -11.16 -31.24
CA GLY A 165 7.88 -12.36 -32.03
C GLY A 165 6.82 -12.19 -33.10
N THR A 166 6.73 -13.22 -33.97
CA THR A 166 5.66 -13.31 -34.97
C THR A 166 4.46 -14.02 -34.35
N ILE A 167 3.30 -13.39 -34.47
CA ILE A 167 2.03 -13.93 -34.01
C ILE A 167 1.44 -14.86 -35.05
N ALA A 168 1.34 -14.37 -36.29
CA ALA A 168 0.78 -15.13 -37.38
C ALA A 168 1.32 -14.60 -38.71
N THR A 169 1.31 -15.47 -39.74
CA THR A 169 1.65 -15.14 -41.13
C THR A 169 0.45 -15.47 -42.02
N ASN A 170 0.42 -14.89 -43.20
CA ASN A 170 -0.66 -15.05 -44.18
C ASN A 170 -2.06 -14.69 -43.60
N VAL A 171 -2.11 -13.68 -42.79
CA VAL A 171 -3.35 -13.21 -42.15
C VAL A 171 -4.11 -12.32 -43.14
N ASP A 172 -5.42 -12.52 -43.20
CA ASP A 172 -6.30 -11.70 -44.04
C ASP A 172 -6.76 -10.44 -43.30
N THR A 173 -7.74 -10.57 -42.39
CA THR A 173 -8.37 -9.44 -41.69
C THR A 173 -8.27 -9.54 -40.20
N SER A 174 -7.98 -10.71 -39.66
CA SER A 174 -7.78 -10.89 -38.23
C SER A 174 -7.02 -12.17 -37.93
N CYS A 175 -6.39 -12.21 -36.77
CA CYS A 175 -5.84 -13.43 -36.22
C CYS A 175 -6.12 -13.51 -34.73
N SER A 176 -6.24 -14.73 -34.23
CA SER A 176 -6.30 -14.99 -32.80
C SER A 176 -4.88 -15.16 -32.28
N TRP A 177 -4.61 -14.59 -31.13
CA TRP A 177 -3.34 -14.74 -30.43
C TRP A 177 -3.57 -14.92 -28.94
N THR A 178 -2.88 -15.88 -28.38
CA THR A 178 -2.80 -16.03 -26.92
C THR A 178 -1.42 -15.53 -26.49
N PRO A 179 -1.32 -14.34 -25.88
CA PRO A 179 -0.04 -13.83 -25.39
C PRO A 179 0.61 -14.83 -24.43
N PRO A 180 1.84 -15.27 -24.68
CA PRO A 180 2.51 -16.24 -23.82
C PRO A 180 2.64 -15.74 -22.37
N ALA A 181 2.49 -16.67 -21.42
CA ALA A 181 2.53 -16.34 -20.00
C ALA A 181 3.85 -15.68 -19.55
N ASP A 182 4.94 -16.00 -20.24
CA ASP A 182 6.26 -15.47 -19.97
C ASP A 182 6.42 -13.98 -20.34
N LEU A 183 5.45 -13.37 -21.04
CA LEU A 183 5.41 -11.92 -21.25
C LEU A 183 5.22 -11.16 -19.94
N ALA A 184 4.61 -11.78 -18.95
CA ALA A 184 4.49 -11.19 -17.62
C ALA A 184 5.84 -10.94 -16.95
N THR A 185 6.90 -11.65 -17.36
CA THR A 185 8.26 -11.43 -16.81
C THR A 185 8.85 -10.08 -17.17
N VAL A 186 8.33 -9.43 -18.20
CA VAL A 186 8.78 -8.10 -18.63
C VAL A 186 8.22 -6.98 -17.73
N ILE A 187 7.11 -7.27 -17.06
CA ILE A 187 6.43 -6.35 -16.14
C ILE A 187 6.29 -6.98 -14.74
N PRO A 188 7.41 -7.25 -14.05
CA PRO A 188 7.40 -7.98 -12.79
C PRO A 188 6.74 -7.20 -11.65
N ASN A 189 6.60 -5.88 -11.78
CA ASN A 189 6.11 -4.97 -10.75
C ASN A 189 4.75 -4.33 -11.08
N ASP A 190 4.21 -4.63 -12.25
CA ASP A 190 2.98 -4.02 -12.74
C ASP A 190 1.94 -5.07 -13.14
N THR A 191 0.68 -4.68 -13.09
CA THR A 191 -0.45 -5.53 -13.52
C THR A 191 -0.80 -5.36 -14.98
N SER A 192 -0.23 -4.35 -15.65
CA SER A 192 -0.38 -4.13 -17.10
C SER A 192 0.86 -3.50 -17.68
N GLY A 193 1.06 -3.72 -18.96
CA GLY A 193 2.17 -3.12 -19.70
C GLY A 193 1.78 -2.72 -21.11
N ILE A 194 2.59 -1.84 -21.68
CA ILE A 194 2.39 -1.33 -23.04
C ILE A 194 3.45 -1.95 -23.96
N GLY A 195 2.98 -2.41 -25.10
CA GLY A 195 3.79 -2.91 -26.20
C GLY A 195 3.27 -2.41 -27.52
N GLY A 196 3.65 -3.09 -28.60
CA GLY A 196 3.23 -2.79 -29.95
C GLY A 196 2.81 -4.03 -30.72
N ILE A 197 1.83 -3.86 -31.57
CA ILE A 197 1.51 -4.78 -32.65
C ILE A 197 2.00 -4.14 -33.95
N THR A 198 2.76 -4.87 -34.71
CA THR A 198 3.20 -4.45 -36.06
C THR A 198 2.63 -5.40 -37.10
N VAL A 199 2.04 -4.83 -38.11
CA VAL A 199 1.50 -5.57 -39.25
C VAL A 199 2.28 -5.22 -40.48
N ASP A 200 3.03 -6.18 -41.00
CA ASP A 200 3.70 -6.09 -42.29
C ASP A 200 2.70 -6.53 -43.34
N THR A 201 2.47 -5.66 -44.31
CA THR A 201 1.54 -5.90 -45.44
C THR A 201 2.31 -6.38 -46.65
N TYR A 202 1.85 -7.48 -47.21
CA TYR A 202 2.44 -8.09 -48.41
C TYR A 202 1.50 -7.97 -49.61
N SER A 203 2.09 -7.69 -50.75
CA SER A 203 1.48 -7.89 -52.05
C SER A 203 2.23 -9.05 -52.74
N GLY A 204 1.59 -10.22 -52.78
CA GLY A 204 2.30 -11.47 -53.10
C GLY A 204 3.38 -11.79 -52.06
N SER A 205 4.64 -11.92 -52.47
CA SER A 205 5.76 -12.19 -51.54
C SER A 205 6.49 -10.92 -51.09
N THR A 206 6.12 -9.74 -51.56
CA THR A 206 6.84 -8.49 -51.31
C THR A 206 6.17 -7.67 -50.25
N ILE A 207 6.94 -7.22 -49.26
CA ILE A 207 6.47 -6.26 -48.25
C ILE A 207 6.26 -4.90 -48.90
N ILE A 208 5.07 -4.35 -48.77
CA ILE A 208 4.70 -3.03 -49.33
C ILE A 208 4.57 -1.95 -48.27
N GLY A 209 4.72 -2.31 -47.01
CA GLY A 209 4.75 -1.40 -45.88
C GLY A 209 4.30 -2.06 -44.58
N SER A 210 4.51 -1.36 -43.50
CA SER A 210 4.15 -1.81 -42.15
C SER A 210 3.39 -0.72 -41.40
N LYS A 211 2.48 -1.12 -40.56
CA LYS A 211 1.78 -0.25 -39.63
C LYS A 211 1.84 -0.85 -38.24
N SER A 212 1.91 0.01 -37.26
CA SER A 212 1.95 -0.40 -35.87
C SER A 212 0.83 0.25 -35.07
N ALA A 213 0.36 -0.43 -34.06
CA ALA A 213 -0.58 0.08 -33.07
C ALA A 213 -0.18 -0.35 -31.66
N GLN A 214 -0.72 0.33 -30.71
CA GLN A 214 -0.46 0.03 -29.30
C GLN A 214 -1.06 -1.32 -28.92
N LEU A 215 -0.31 -2.06 -28.13
CA LEU A 215 -0.74 -3.28 -27.45
C LEU A 215 -0.71 -3.01 -25.96
N ILE A 216 -1.80 -3.28 -25.28
CA ILE A 216 -1.85 -3.28 -23.82
C ILE A 216 -2.11 -4.71 -23.37
N LEU A 217 -1.23 -5.25 -22.56
CA LEU A 217 -1.39 -6.56 -21.98
C LEU A 217 -1.52 -6.48 -20.45
N ASN A 218 -2.59 -7.07 -19.94
CA ASN A 218 -2.84 -7.21 -18.53
C ASN A 218 -2.32 -8.55 -18.03
N VAL A 219 -1.71 -8.55 -16.88
CA VAL A 219 -1.37 -9.79 -16.17
C VAL A 219 -2.66 -10.39 -15.60
N PRO A 220 -3.01 -11.67 -15.87
CA PRO A 220 -4.23 -12.26 -15.37
C PRO A 220 -4.24 -12.31 -13.84
N ASP A 221 -5.41 -12.13 -13.23
CA ASP A 221 -5.56 -12.14 -11.77
C ASP A 221 -5.17 -13.47 -11.13
N SER A 222 -5.18 -14.54 -11.90
CA SER A 222 -4.73 -15.86 -11.47
C SER A 222 -3.22 -15.98 -11.29
N MET A 223 -2.42 -15.04 -11.81
CA MET A 223 -0.98 -14.98 -11.58
C MET A 223 -0.69 -14.38 -10.21
N THR A 224 -1.01 -15.10 -9.17
CA THR A 224 -0.73 -14.73 -7.79
C THR A 224 0.55 -15.40 -7.27
N PRO A 225 1.26 -14.81 -6.32
CA PRO A 225 2.38 -15.46 -5.67
C PRO A 225 1.93 -16.73 -4.95
N THR A 226 2.87 -17.56 -4.58
CA THR A 226 2.60 -18.77 -3.80
C THR A 226 3.29 -18.69 -2.45
N LEU A 227 2.65 -19.27 -1.46
CA LEU A 227 3.21 -19.54 -0.15
C LEU A 227 3.04 -21.04 0.13
N GLY A 228 4.15 -21.73 0.32
CA GLY A 228 4.11 -23.19 0.54
C GLY A 228 3.62 -23.57 1.92
N SER A 229 4.18 -22.97 2.96
CA SER A 229 3.81 -23.21 4.35
C SER A 229 4.30 -22.10 5.26
N ILE A 230 3.86 -22.15 6.52
CA ILE A 230 4.45 -21.36 7.59
C ILE A 230 5.01 -22.28 8.67
N THR A 231 6.04 -21.81 9.35
CA THR A 231 6.57 -22.46 10.55
C THR A 231 6.39 -21.51 11.73
N LEU A 232 5.74 -22.01 12.75
CA LEU A 232 5.49 -21.28 13.98
C LEU A 232 6.51 -21.70 15.03
N THR A 233 7.14 -20.74 15.67
CA THR A 233 8.13 -20.99 16.71
C THR A 233 7.89 -20.04 17.86
N ASP A 234 7.94 -20.56 19.09
CA ASP A 234 7.91 -19.70 20.26
C ASP A 234 9.22 -18.94 20.40
N SER A 235 9.15 -17.61 20.53
CA SER A 235 10.29 -16.76 20.82
C SER A 235 10.79 -16.92 22.26
N ASN A 236 9.91 -17.41 23.15
CA ASN A 236 10.29 -17.78 24.51
C ASN A 236 10.91 -19.18 24.52
N THR A 237 12.24 -19.21 24.61
CA THR A 237 13.01 -20.46 24.58
C THR A 237 12.66 -21.39 25.74
N ALA A 238 12.35 -20.85 26.92
CA ALA A 238 11.98 -21.64 28.09
C ALA A 238 10.67 -22.40 27.85
N VAL A 239 9.64 -21.72 27.36
CA VAL A 239 8.35 -22.33 27.02
C VAL A 239 8.51 -23.32 25.88
N LYS A 240 9.22 -22.95 24.83
CA LYS A 240 9.50 -23.84 23.68
C LYS A 240 10.12 -25.16 24.12
N ASN A 241 11.13 -25.09 24.99
CA ASN A 241 11.82 -26.27 25.48
C ASN A 241 10.94 -27.11 26.43
N LEU A 242 10.16 -26.44 27.26
CA LEU A 242 9.25 -27.09 28.22
C LEU A 242 8.13 -27.84 27.51
N LEU A 243 7.42 -27.18 26.61
CA LEU A 243 6.28 -27.79 25.90
C LEU A 243 6.75 -28.78 24.85
N ASN A 244 7.84 -28.49 24.14
CA ASN A 244 8.46 -29.33 23.10
C ASN A 244 7.45 -29.99 22.16
N THR A 245 6.45 -29.23 21.77
CA THR A 245 5.35 -29.69 20.90
C THR A 245 5.03 -28.60 19.89
N ALA A 246 4.95 -29.00 18.62
CA ALA A 246 4.66 -28.07 17.53
C ALA A 246 3.30 -27.38 17.74
N ASN A 247 3.24 -26.11 17.38
CA ASN A 247 2.02 -25.30 17.39
C ASN A 247 1.30 -25.23 18.76
N THR A 248 2.03 -25.50 19.82
CA THR A 248 1.50 -25.43 21.20
C THR A 248 2.28 -24.39 21.97
N PHE A 249 1.56 -23.48 22.61
CA PHE A 249 2.08 -22.28 23.24
C PHE A 249 1.47 -22.12 24.63
N ALA A 250 1.99 -21.20 25.43
CA ALA A 250 1.47 -20.90 26.75
C ALA A 250 0.98 -19.44 26.82
N GLU A 251 -0.18 -19.25 27.42
CA GLU A 251 -0.75 -17.92 27.69
C GLU A 251 0.24 -17.06 28.49
N ILE A 252 0.24 -15.76 28.27
CA ILE A 252 1.10 -14.73 28.88
C ILE A 252 2.62 -14.98 28.81
N MET A 253 3.06 -16.12 28.28
CA MET A 253 4.48 -16.48 28.24
C MET A 253 5.01 -16.61 26.80
N SER A 254 4.18 -17.02 25.88
CA SER A 254 4.57 -17.26 24.49
C SER A 254 4.37 -16.04 23.60
N ASP A 255 5.32 -15.84 22.68
CA ASP A 255 5.22 -14.90 21.56
C ASP A 255 5.58 -15.66 20.28
N ILE A 256 4.60 -15.83 19.40
CA ILE A 256 4.73 -16.68 18.23
C ILE A 256 5.46 -15.94 17.12
N LYS A 257 6.60 -16.47 16.71
CA LYS A 257 7.36 -16.07 15.53
C LYS A 257 6.91 -16.86 14.33
N VAL A 258 6.63 -16.17 13.22
CA VAL A 258 6.14 -16.77 11.97
C VAL A 258 7.23 -16.74 10.91
N ALA A 259 7.67 -17.89 10.45
CA ALA A 259 8.55 -18.02 9.29
C ALA A 259 7.72 -18.43 8.07
N PHE A 260 7.89 -17.74 6.97
CA PHE A 260 7.20 -18.00 5.71
C PHE A 260 8.10 -18.86 4.81
N ASN A 261 7.67 -20.07 4.46
CA ASN A 261 8.46 -21.01 3.71
C ASN A 261 7.99 -21.10 2.26
N SER A 262 8.95 -21.18 1.35
CA SER A 262 8.67 -21.33 -0.08
C SER A 262 7.72 -20.25 -0.62
N ALA A 263 7.93 -19.03 -0.19
CA ALA A 263 7.24 -17.87 -0.75
C ALA A 263 7.89 -17.47 -2.08
N THR A 264 7.14 -17.56 -3.17
CA THR A 264 7.66 -17.28 -4.50
C THR A 264 6.68 -16.46 -5.33
N GLY A 265 7.22 -15.47 -6.03
CA GLY A 265 6.47 -14.74 -7.05
C GLY A 265 6.32 -15.56 -8.33
N VAL A 266 5.40 -15.16 -9.18
CA VAL A 266 5.10 -15.82 -10.45
C VAL A 266 5.54 -14.93 -11.60
N GLN A 267 6.14 -15.52 -12.63
CA GLN A 267 6.55 -14.81 -13.85
C GLN A 267 7.37 -13.55 -13.54
N GLY A 268 8.45 -13.72 -12.76
CA GLY A 268 9.40 -12.65 -12.46
C GLY A 268 8.98 -11.69 -11.35
N SER A 269 7.75 -11.76 -10.82
CA SER A 269 7.40 -10.97 -9.63
C SER A 269 8.19 -11.43 -8.41
N THR A 270 8.43 -10.54 -7.48
CA THR A 270 9.14 -10.81 -6.22
C THR A 270 8.21 -10.63 -5.04
N ILE A 271 8.50 -11.31 -3.93
CA ILE A 271 7.73 -11.09 -2.71
C ILE A 271 8.13 -9.75 -2.09
N THR A 272 7.16 -8.87 -1.90
CA THR A 272 7.32 -7.54 -1.32
C THR A 272 6.66 -7.39 0.04
N GLY A 273 5.73 -8.27 0.38
CA GLY A 273 5.02 -8.23 1.64
C GLY A 273 4.76 -9.60 2.22
N TYR A 274 4.73 -9.65 3.53
CA TYR A 274 4.35 -10.80 4.34
C TYR A 274 3.23 -10.39 5.26
N HIS A 275 2.27 -11.24 5.48
CA HIS A 275 1.24 -11.00 6.49
C HIS A 275 0.85 -12.30 7.16
N ALA A 276 0.84 -12.29 8.48
CA ALA A 276 0.27 -13.36 9.28
C ALA A 276 -0.57 -12.77 10.41
N GLU A 277 -1.68 -13.41 10.70
CA GLU A 277 -2.61 -13.02 11.76
C GLU A 277 -3.13 -14.23 12.52
N ILE A 278 -3.43 -14.05 13.78
CA ILE A 278 -4.23 -15.01 14.53
C ILE A 278 -5.70 -14.64 14.33
N VAL A 279 -6.44 -15.53 13.70
CA VAL A 279 -7.85 -15.29 13.35
C VAL A 279 -8.66 -14.90 14.60
N ASN A 280 -9.36 -13.77 14.52
CA ASN A 280 -10.21 -13.21 15.60
C ASN A 280 -9.47 -12.82 16.90
N LYS A 281 -8.15 -12.57 16.84
CA LYS A 281 -7.38 -12.21 18.06
C LYS A 281 -6.67 -10.84 17.97
N ASN A 282 -6.83 -10.09 16.89
CA ASN A 282 -6.17 -8.79 16.67
C ASN A 282 -4.64 -8.83 16.88
N GLN A 283 -4.02 -9.94 16.53
CA GLN A 283 -2.59 -10.16 16.57
C GLN A 283 -2.10 -10.49 15.19
N SER A 284 -1.15 -9.73 14.69
CA SER A 284 -0.62 -9.89 13.33
C SER A 284 0.83 -9.43 13.22
N THR A 285 1.48 -9.86 12.15
CA THR A 285 2.80 -9.39 11.76
C THR A 285 2.87 -9.23 10.25
N ASN A 286 3.64 -8.23 9.81
CA ASN A 286 3.89 -7.98 8.40
C ASN A 286 5.35 -8.26 7.99
N ALA A 287 6.05 -9.05 8.76
CA ALA A 287 7.44 -9.39 8.51
C ALA A 287 7.67 -10.90 8.46
N ASN A 288 8.53 -11.35 7.56
CA ASN A 288 9.06 -12.70 7.64
C ASN A 288 9.90 -12.85 8.90
N ASN A 289 9.68 -13.91 9.66
CA ASN A 289 10.22 -14.07 11.00
C ASN A 289 9.75 -13.00 12.00
N GLY A 290 8.64 -12.35 11.74
CA GLY A 290 8.01 -11.42 12.67
C GLY A 290 7.22 -12.14 13.76
N ASN A 291 7.03 -11.46 14.86
CA ASN A 291 6.29 -11.94 16.01
C ASN A 291 4.83 -11.48 15.95
N LEU A 292 3.92 -12.33 16.41
CA LEU A 292 2.48 -12.03 16.54
C LEU A 292 2.14 -11.32 17.85
N GLY A 293 3.11 -11.21 18.75
CA GLY A 293 2.96 -10.63 20.07
C GLY A 293 2.57 -11.65 21.13
N LEU A 294 2.63 -11.21 22.37
CA LEU A 294 2.38 -12.05 23.53
C LEU A 294 0.96 -12.65 23.51
N MET A 295 0.83 -13.96 23.74
CA MET A 295 -0.46 -14.65 23.81
C MET A 295 -1.19 -14.24 25.11
N LYS A 296 -2.24 -13.43 24.98
CA LYS A 296 -3.05 -12.94 26.14
C LYS A 296 -4.38 -13.69 26.31
N TRP A 297 -4.46 -14.88 25.79
CA TRP A 297 -5.64 -15.73 25.75
C TRP A 297 -5.21 -17.19 25.64
N ASN A 298 -6.10 -18.11 25.96
CA ASN A 298 -5.92 -19.54 25.84
C ASN A 298 -6.97 -20.18 24.93
N GLY A 299 -6.78 -21.46 24.62
CA GLY A 299 -7.63 -22.24 23.73
C GLY A 299 -7.05 -22.39 22.33
N SER A 300 -7.87 -22.92 21.41
CA SER A 300 -7.49 -23.13 20.02
C SER A 300 -7.76 -21.91 19.14
N ALA A 301 -6.90 -21.70 18.18
CA ALA A 301 -7.06 -20.68 17.15
C ALA A 301 -6.33 -21.11 15.87
N GLN A 302 -6.43 -20.31 14.81
CA GLN A 302 -5.71 -20.50 13.58
C GLN A 302 -4.79 -19.31 13.31
N VAL A 303 -3.58 -19.58 12.89
CA VAL A 303 -2.71 -18.60 12.26
C VAL A 303 -2.96 -18.69 10.77
N LYS A 304 -3.37 -17.59 10.17
CA LYS A 304 -3.59 -17.41 8.75
C LYS A 304 -2.51 -16.51 8.18
N ALA A 305 -1.87 -16.92 7.10
CA ALA A 305 -0.77 -16.18 6.52
C ALA A 305 -0.84 -16.16 5.00
N TRP A 306 -0.39 -15.07 4.40
CA TRP A 306 -0.25 -14.91 2.96
C TRP A 306 0.90 -13.96 2.65
N VAL A 307 1.31 -13.95 1.40
CA VAL A 307 2.35 -13.04 0.91
C VAL A 307 1.81 -12.18 -0.21
N THR A 308 2.40 -11.02 -0.39
CA THR A 308 2.08 -10.10 -1.47
C THR A 308 3.30 -9.95 -2.37
N ASP A 309 3.09 -9.95 -3.66
CA ASP A 309 4.16 -9.78 -4.65
C ASP A 309 4.32 -8.33 -5.10
N SER A 310 5.31 -8.10 -5.93
CA SER A 310 5.63 -6.79 -6.50
C SER A 310 4.55 -6.21 -7.42
N ARG A 311 3.57 -7.02 -7.84
CA ARG A 311 2.37 -6.59 -8.56
C ARG A 311 1.23 -6.19 -7.63
N GLY A 312 1.42 -6.30 -6.30
CA GLY A 312 0.39 -6.03 -5.30
C GLY A 312 -0.64 -7.15 -5.13
N ARG A 313 -0.38 -8.34 -5.66
CA ARG A 313 -1.27 -9.50 -5.56
C ARG A 313 -0.91 -10.37 -4.38
N SER A 314 -1.94 -10.91 -3.75
CA SER A 314 -1.76 -11.79 -2.59
C SER A 314 -1.88 -13.27 -2.99
N SER A 315 -1.10 -14.10 -2.32
CA SER A 315 -1.23 -15.54 -2.42
C SER A 315 -2.54 -16.04 -1.80
N ASN A 316 -2.91 -17.26 -2.11
CA ASN A 316 -3.83 -17.99 -1.24
C ASN A 316 -3.27 -18.02 0.18
N ALA A 317 -4.16 -17.91 1.15
CA ALA A 317 -3.75 -17.99 2.53
C ALA A 317 -3.45 -19.43 2.94
N VAL A 318 -2.39 -19.59 3.70
CA VAL A 318 -2.05 -20.82 4.41
C VAL A 318 -2.53 -20.68 5.85
N THR A 319 -3.16 -21.71 6.38
CA THR A 319 -3.63 -21.75 7.77
C THR A 319 -2.92 -22.85 8.55
N THR A 320 -2.67 -22.58 9.81
CA THR A 320 -2.08 -23.54 10.75
C THR A 320 -2.81 -23.44 12.06
N ASP A 321 -3.33 -24.55 12.55
CA ASP A 321 -3.99 -24.61 13.84
C ASP A 321 -2.95 -24.49 14.96
N ILE A 322 -3.30 -23.74 15.99
CA ILE A 322 -2.50 -23.56 17.20
C ILE A 322 -3.34 -23.81 18.44
N THR A 323 -2.68 -24.23 19.47
CA THR A 323 -3.26 -24.35 20.82
C THR A 323 -2.44 -23.52 21.79
N VAL A 324 -3.09 -22.62 22.49
CA VAL A 324 -2.49 -21.85 23.59
C VAL A 324 -3.01 -22.43 24.90
N LEU A 325 -2.11 -23.02 25.68
CA LEU A 325 -2.45 -23.57 26.98
C LEU A 325 -2.65 -22.45 27.98
N GLU A 326 -3.65 -22.59 28.84
CA GLU A 326 -3.84 -21.67 29.94
C GLU A 326 -2.60 -21.62 30.84
N TYR A 327 -2.11 -20.42 31.11
CA TYR A 327 -1.02 -20.22 32.04
C TYR A 327 -1.28 -19.00 32.90
N PHE A 328 -1.03 -19.15 34.18
CA PHE A 328 -1.03 -18.10 35.18
C PHE A 328 0.19 -18.26 36.09
N LEU A 329 0.63 -17.17 36.68
CA LEU A 329 1.78 -17.17 37.58
C LEU A 329 1.48 -18.03 38.81
N PRO A 330 2.49 -18.73 39.34
CA PRO A 330 2.38 -19.47 40.59
C PRO A 330 1.79 -18.61 41.73
N THR A 331 0.81 -19.11 42.44
CA THR A 331 0.20 -18.44 43.56
C THR A 331 0.42 -19.23 44.81
N LEU A 332 0.87 -18.58 45.86
CA LEU A 332 1.09 -19.16 47.17
C LEU A 332 0.48 -18.27 48.27
N THR A 333 -0.31 -18.87 49.10
CA THR A 333 -0.69 -18.32 50.41
C THR A 333 -0.55 -19.39 51.46
N PHE A 334 -0.13 -19.02 52.63
CA PHE A 334 -0.05 -19.98 53.74
C PHE A 334 -0.12 -19.27 55.08
N THR A 335 -0.51 -20.05 56.07
CA THR A 335 -0.40 -19.66 57.50
C THR A 335 0.53 -20.62 58.19
N ALA A 336 1.18 -20.15 59.21
CA ALA A 336 2.06 -20.93 60.05
C ALA A 336 1.65 -20.76 61.51
N VAL A 337 1.46 -21.86 62.22
CA VAL A 337 1.06 -21.87 63.64
C VAL A 337 1.92 -22.85 64.43
N ARG A 338 2.11 -22.56 65.68
CA ARG A 338 2.77 -23.50 66.60
C ARG A 338 1.86 -24.68 66.89
N GLY A 339 2.39 -25.86 66.68
CA GLY A 339 1.65 -27.08 66.86
C GLY A 339 0.32 -27.09 66.11
N ASP A 340 -0.37 -28.16 66.23
CA ASP A 340 -1.76 -28.34 65.83
C ASP A 340 -2.33 -29.42 66.79
N THR A 341 -3.61 -29.78 66.69
CA THR A 341 -4.22 -30.79 67.48
C THR A 341 -3.43 -32.08 67.62
N ASP A 342 -2.63 -32.41 66.63
CA ASP A 342 -1.84 -33.64 66.51
C ASP A 342 -0.32 -33.42 66.58
N GLN A 343 0.16 -32.18 66.87
CA GLN A 343 1.58 -31.83 66.88
C GLN A 343 1.98 -31.17 68.21
N SER A 344 3.21 -31.44 68.64
CA SER A 344 3.77 -30.79 69.82
C SER A 344 4.06 -29.30 69.62
N SER A 345 4.12 -28.51 70.62
CA SER A 345 4.34 -27.06 70.59
C SER A 345 5.73 -26.67 70.12
N ASP A 346 6.70 -27.59 70.02
CA ASP A 346 8.00 -27.42 69.45
C ASP A 346 8.00 -27.61 67.90
N LYS A 347 6.85 -27.86 67.30
CA LYS A 347 6.64 -27.96 65.88
C LYS A 347 5.88 -26.75 65.34
N ILE A 348 6.15 -26.39 64.09
CA ILE A 348 5.36 -25.41 63.33
C ILE A 348 4.65 -26.16 62.19
N VAL A 349 3.35 -26.00 62.16
CA VAL A 349 2.48 -26.51 61.10
C VAL A 349 2.14 -25.39 60.15
N VAL A 350 2.33 -25.62 58.87
CA VAL A 350 1.92 -24.71 57.80
C VAL A 350 0.66 -25.24 57.11
N SER A 351 -0.33 -24.38 56.93
CA SER A 351 -1.49 -24.66 56.08
C SER A 351 -1.32 -23.91 54.76
N ARG A 352 -1.15 -24.67 53.68
CA ARG A 352 -0.68 -24.19 52.38
C ARG A 352 -1.81 -24.20 51.33
N THR A 353 -2.02 -23.11 50.69
CA THR A 353 -2.82 -23.02 49.46
C THR A 353 -1.91 -22.53 48.36
N ALA A 354 -1.67 -23.38 47.40
CA ALA A 354 -0.69 -23.15 46.33
C ALA A 354 -1.25 -23.64 45.00
N LYS A 355 -1.00 -22.94 43.94
CA LYS A 355 -1.51 -23.29 42.63
C LYS A 355 -0.51 -22.89 41.52
N ILE A 356 -0.26 -23.81 40.58
CA ILE A 356 0.44 -23.55 39.33
C ILE A 356 -0.47 -23.88 38.13
N ALA A 357 -0.17 -23.32 36.98
CA ALA A 357 -0.87 -23.64 35.77
C ALA A 357 -0.54 -25.07 35.30
N PRO A 358 -1.56 -25.93 35.04
CA PRO A 358 -1.33 -27.26 34.51
C PRO A 358 -1.05 -27.17 33.02
N LEU A 359 0.22 -27.31 32.62
CA LEU A 359 0.63 -27.38 31.22
C LEU A 359 0.59 -28.82 30.73
N ILE A 360 -0.63 -29.31 30.40
CA ILE A 360 -0.86 -30.72 30.03
C ILE A 360 -0.81 -30.84 28.50
N ILE A 361 0.05 -31.74 28.02
CA ILE A 361 0.13 -32.12 26.60
C ILE A 361 -0.11 -33.62 26.50
N GLY A 362 -1.16 -33.98 25.77
CA GLY A 362 -1.70 -35.36 25.87
C GLY A 362 -2.16 -35.62 27.29
N ASN A 363 -1.61 -36.62 27.93
CA ASN A 363 -1.90 -36.94 29.35
C ASN A 363 -0.72 -36.64 30.27
N THR A 364 0.25 -35.85 29.81
CA THR A 364 1.47 -35.60 30.57
C THR A 364 1.53 -34.13 31.00
N GLN A 365 1.68 -33.90 32.30
CA GLN A 365 2.02 -32.60 32.87
C GLN A 365 3.45 -32.23 32.49
N ARG A 366 3.65 -31.06 31.93
CA ARG A 366 4.96 -30.48 31.58
C ARG A 366 5.48 -29.51 32.64
N ASN A 367 4.56 -28.89 33.37
CA ASN A 367 4.95 -27.96 34.44
C ASN A 367 5.45 -28.73 35.67
N SER A 368 6.21 -28.09 36.53
CA SER A 368 6.74 -28.64 37.75
C SER A 368 6.23 -27.81 38.95
N PHE A 369 5.94 -28.48 40.04
CA PHE A 369 5.52 -27.85 41.29
C PHE A 369 6.64 -27.94 42.30
N LYS A 370 7.28 -26.81 42.63
CA LYS A 370 8.36 -26.76 43.61
C LYS A 370 8.03 -25.73 44.68
N LEU A 371 7.49 -26.20 45.76
CA LEU A 371 7.19 -25.40 46.96
C LEU A 371 8.28 -25.61 47.98
N SER A 372 8.92 -24.56 48.41
CA SER A 372 9.99 -24.57 49.40
C SER A 372 9.69 -23.62 50.53
N PHE A 373 10.18 -23.99 51.72
CA PHE A 373 10.08 -23.17 52.93
C PHE A 373 11.44 -22.92 53.52
N LYS A 374 11.57 -21.79 54.20
CA LYS A 374 12.72 -21.48 55.07
C LYS A 374 12.22 -20.76 56.30
N THR A 375 12.91 -20.96 57.41
CA THR A 375 12.57 -20.40 58.69
C THR A 375 13.74 -19.63 59.30
N ALA A 376 13.47 -18.61 60.06
CA ALA A 376 14.45 -17.90 60.87
C ALA A 376 13.87 -17.55 62.25
N PRO A 377 14.64 -17.51 63.33
CA PRO A 377 14.20 -16.83 64.55
C PRO A 377 13.84 -15.38 64.20
N PHE A 378 12.74 -14.88 64.79
CA PHE A 378 12.27 -13.54 64.50
C PHE A 378 13.32 -12.45 64.76
N GLY A 379 13.43 -11.53 63.82
CA GLY A 379 14.41 -10.46 63.92
C GLY A 379 15.85 -10.86 63.55
N THR A 380 16.04 -12.08 63.04
CA THR A 380 17.34 -12.53 62.50
C THR A 380 17.26 -12.77 61.01
N GLU A 381 18.38 -12.63 60.30
CA GLU A 381 18.43 -12.96 58.87
C GLU A 381 19.05 -14.36 58.61
N THR A 382 19.16 -15.18 59.66
CA THR A 382 19.74 -16.51 59.56
C THR A 382 18.65 -17.53 59.20
N PHE A 383 18.45 -17.74 57.91
CA PHE A 383 17.45 -18.65 57.39
C PHE A 383 17.97 -20.09 57.29
N THR A 384 17.13 -21.02 57.76
CA THR A 384 17.33 -22.46 57.54
C THR A 384 16.26 -22.96 56.58
N VAL A 385 16.71 -23.69 55.54
CA VAL A 385 15.78 -24.34 54.59
C VAL A 385 15.08 -25.48 55.30
N ASP A 386 13.75 -25.54 55.14
CA ASP A 386 12.93 -26.58 55.67
C ASP A 386 12.47 -27.56 54.57
N THR A 387 12.58 -28.85 54.83
CA THR A 387 12.23 -29.90 53.87
C THR A 387 10.90 -30.60 54.24
N GLY A 388 10.40 -30.44 55.47
CA GLY A 388 9.23 -31.18 55.96
C GLY A 388 7.90 -30.73 55.33
N ALA A 389 7.81 -29.46 54.94
CA ALA A 389 6.62 -28.91 54.27
C ALA A 389 6.82 -28.64 52.79
N SER A 390 7.99 -28.93 52.27
CA SER A 390 8.33 -28.74 50.84
C SER A 390 7.67 -29.79 49.97
N VAL A 391 7.38 -29.42 48.72
CA VAL A 391 6.87 -30.30 47.68
C VAL A 391 7.68 -30.07 46.42
N ASN A 392 8.16 -31.12 45.76
CA ASN A 392 8.86 -31.00 44.49
C ASN A 392 8.51 -32.21 43.63
N ASP A 393 7.53 -31.99 42.75
CA ASP A 393 7.05 -33.02 41.83
C ASP A 393 6.46 -32.40 40.56
N ASN A 394 6.08 -33.25 39.60
CA ASN A 394 5.48 -32.84 38.33
C ASN A 394 4.00 -33.29 38.23
N VAL A 395 3.39 -33.69 39.32
CA VAL A 395 2.01 -34.20 39.34
C VAL A 395 1.08 -33.23 40.06
N THR A 396 1.57 -32.62 41.11
CA THR A 396 0.82 -31.64 41.90
C THR A 396 0.59 -30.37 41.13
N ASN A 397 -0.65 -29.90 41.03
CA ASN A 397 -0.99 -28.59 40.45
C ASN A 397 -1.57 -27.63 41.51
N THR A 398 -2.18 -28.18 42.50
CA THR A 398 -2.93 -27.40 43.52
C THR A 398 -2.81 -28.07 44.88
N LEU A 399 -2.55 -27.26 45.86
CA LEU A 399 -2.76 -27.58 47.27
C LEU A 399 -3.85 -26.66 47.79
N THR A 400 -4.81 -27.19 48.50
CA THR A 400 -5.88 -26.42 49.13
C THR A 400 -5.90 -26.70 50.64
N ASN A 401 -5.55 -25.67 51.43
CA ASN A 401 -5.44 -25.78 52.90
C ASN A 401 -4.66 -27.02 53.34
N SER A 402 -3.64 -27.41 52.56
CA SER A 402 -2.85 -28.61 52.81
C SER A 402 -1.95 -28.39 54.02
N LYS A 403 -2.17 -29.13 55.10
CA LYS A 403 -1.32 -29.09 56.28
C LYS A 403 -0.02 -29.87 56.07
N ALA A 404 1.06 -29.32 56.58
CA ALA A 404 2.36 -29.99 56.68
C ALA A 404 3.15 -29.44 57.84
N THR A 405 3.93 -30.31 58.43
CA THR A 405 4.78 -29.91 59.57
C THR A 405 6.17 -29.60 59.07
N LEU A 406 6.74 -28.46 59.48
CA LEU A 406 8.11 -28.11 59.21
C LEU A 406 9.06 -29.10 59.89
N SER A 407 10.15 -29.46 59.24
CA SER A 407 11.11 -30.47 59.70
C SER A 407 11.90 -30.02 60.94
N GLY A 408 11.99 -28.72 61.20
CA GLY A 408 12.72 -28.15 62.30
C GLY A 408 12.14 -28.47 63.67
N THR A 409 12.92 -28.26 64.74
CA THR A 409 12.47 -28.18 66.10
C THR A 409 12.62 -26.73 66.56
N PHE A 410 11.54 -26.13 67.00
CA PHE A 410 11.40 -24.71 67.23
C PHE A 410 11.25 -24.41 68.72
N ASP A 411 12.19 -23.68 69.29
CA ASP A 411 12.16 -23.28 70.70
C ASP A 411 10.82 -22.66 71.04
N ILE A 412 10.13 -23.23 72.09
CA ILE A 412 8.78 -22.83 72.48
C ILE A 412 8.73 -21.40 73.02
N GLY A 413 9.86 -20.87 73.47
CA GLY A 413 9.99 -19.50 74.01
C GLY A 413 10.34 -18.44 73.00
N LYS A 414 10.52 -18.80 71.71
CA LYS A 414 10.91 -17.87 70.64
C LYS A 414 9.85 -17.77 69.56
N SER A 415 9.76 -16.58 68.96
CA SER A 415 9.00 -16.40 67.69
C SER A 415 9.84 -16.79 66.48
N TYR A 416 9.17 -17.19 65.44
CA TYR A 416 9.82 -17.57 64.18
C TYR A 416 9.15 -16.92 62.98
N GLU A 417 9.95 -16.57 62.00
CA GLU A 417 9.51 -16.18 60.70
C GLU A 417 9.51 -17.39 59.75
N VAL A 418 8.45 -17.52 58.98
CA VAL A 418 8.32 -18.57 57.98
C VAL A 418 8.12 -17.93 56.60
N TYR A 419 9.00 -18.27 55.67
CA TYR A 419 8.94 -17.83 54.28
C TYR A 419 8.69 -19.02 53.38
N GLY A 420 7.86 -18.82 52.38
CA GLY A 420 7.58 -19.81 51.35
C GLY A 420 7.77 -19.25 49.95
N VAL A 421 8.19 -20.08 49.02
CA VAL A 421 8.31 -19.78 47.62
C VAL A 421 7.72 -20.94 46.83
N LEU A 422 6.82 -20.63 45.92
CA LEU A 422 6.35 -21.59 44.92
C LEU A 422 6.97 -21.25 43.60
N GLU A 423 7.71 -22.17 43.01
CA GLU A 423 8.26 -22.08 41.69
C GLU A 423 7.57 -23.09 40.77
N ASP A 424 7.31 -22.70 39.57
CA ASP A 424 7.01 -23.66 38.50
C ASP A 424 8.17 -23.73 37.49
N ALA A 425 8.00 -24.45 36.41
CA ALA A 425 9.05 -24.62 35.41
C ALA A 425 9.44 -23.30 34.69
N LEU A 426 8.59 -22.27 34.78
CA LEU A 426 8.76 -21.01 34.04
C LEU A 426 8.98 -19.79 34.94
N THR A 427 8.31 -19.74 36.08
CA THR A 427 8.30 -18.56 36.96
C THR A 427 8.17 -18.93 38.45
N SER A 428 8.05 -17.93 39.30
CA SER A 428 7.83 -18.14 40.75
C SER A 428 6.79 -17.16 41.29
N SER A 429 6.19 -17.54 42.44
CA SER A 429 5.30 -16.66 43.21
C SER A 429 5.99 -15.47 43.86
N GLY A 430 7.33 -15.45 43.82
CA GLY A 430 8.11 -14.65 44.73
C GLY A 430 8.04 -15.18 46.17
N THR A 431 8.75 -14.51 47.07
CA THR A 431 8.79 -14.91 48.49
C THR A 431 7.53 -14.42 49.23
N VAL A 432 6.81 -15.35 49.81
CA VAL A 432 5.64 -15.09 50.66
C VAL A 432 6.04 -15.26 52.10
N LYS A 433 5.68 -14.33 52.96
CA LYS A 433 5.95 -14.36 54.39
C LYS A 433 4.63 -14.59 55.16
N ALA A 434 4.60 -15.56 56.02
CA ALA A 434 3.49 -15.70 56.98
C ALA A 434 3.65 -14.69 58.13
N PRO A 435 2.55 -14.35 58.81
CA PRO A 435 2.69 -13.69 60.10
C PRO A 435 3.65 -14.45 61.04
N PRO A 436 4.45 -13.76 61.84
CA PRO A 436 5.37 -14.41 62.78
C PRO A 436 4.68 -15.42 63.66
N VAL A 437 5.27 -16.58 63.81
CA VAL A 437 4.78 -17.65 64.69
C VAL A 437 5.17 -17.29 66.13
N SER A 438 4.19 -17.01 66.95
CA SER A 438 4.42 -16.61 68.33
C SER A 438 4.88 -17.77 69.23
N PRO A 439 5.49 -17.49 70.34
CA PRO A 439 5.78 -18.47 71.38
C PRO A 439 4.47 -19.14 71.93
N GLU A 440 4.61 -20.29 72.58
CA GLU A 440 3.49 -20.95 73.19
C GLU A 440 2.95 -20.15 74.38
N LYS A 441 1.62 -20.07 74.49
CA LYS A 441 0.94 -19.57 75.67
C LYS A 441 1.28 -18.14 76.15
N MET A 442 1.40 -17.20 75.26
CA MET A 442 1.54 -15.81 75.65
C MET A 442 0.25 -15.03 75.37
N VAL A 443 -0.43 -14.61 76.41
CA VAL A 443 -1.61 -13.72 76.36
C VAL A 443 -1.15 -12.27 76.23
N MET A 444 -0.14 -11.87 77.02
CA MET A 444 0.43 -10.54 77.05
C MET A 444 1.92 -10.63 77.38
N GLY A 445 2.77 -9.99 76.60
CA GLY A 445 4.19 -9.81 76.87
C GLY A 445 4.52 -8.34 77.08
N MET A 446 5.49 -8.09 77.99
CA MET A 446 5.99 -6.74 78.26
C MET A 446 7.52 -6.75 78.08
N ALA A 447 8.02 -5.77 77.33
CA ALA A 447 9.46 -5.42 77.28
C ALA A 447 9.57 -3.93 77.61
N GLU A 448 10.81 -3.43 77.69
CA GLU A 448 11.09 -2.07 78.16
C GLU A 448 10.29 -0.99 77.46
N THR A 449 10.06 -1.19 76.16
CA THR A 449 9.36 -0.22 75.30
C THR A 449 8.19 -0.81 74.50
N THR A 450 7.83 -2.06 74.69
CA THR A 450 6.85 -2.76 73.89
C THR A 450 5.86 -3.55 74.80
N VAL A 451 4.59 -3.49 74.41
CA VAL A 451 3.56 -4.41 74.96
C VAL A 451 3.10 -5.28 73.82
N SER A 452 3.06 -6.58 73.99
CA SER A 452 2.52 -7.51 72.99
C SER A 452 1.34 -8.30 73.52
N PHE A 453 0.44 -8.70 72.63
CA PHE A 453 -0.69 -9.58 72.96
C PHE A 453 -0.65 -10.83 72.03
N GLY A 454 -0.69 -12.00 72.68
CA GLY A 454 -0.66 -13.27 71.94
C GLY A 454 0.70 -13.74 71.41
N LYS A 455 1.75 -12.99 71.71
CA LYS A 455 3.13 -13.28 71.26
C LYS A 455 4.15 -12.61 72.15
N TYR A 456 5.45 -12.92 72.01
CA TYR A 456 6.56 -12.16 72.59
C TYR A 456 6.67 -10.75 71.98
N PRO A 457 7.03 -9.74 72.79
CA PRO A 457 7.29 -8.39 72.29
C PRO A 457 8.56 -8.41 71.43
N GLU A 458 8.43 -8.15 70.12
CA GLU A 458 9.51 -8.29 69.15
C GLU A 458 9.85 -6.97 68.46
N LEU A 459 8.90 -6.03 68.40
CA LEU A 459 9.06 -4.72 67.77
C LEU A 459 9.23 -3.64 68.87
N PRO A 460 10.32 -2.90 68.91
CA PRO A 460 10.53 -1.85 69.92
C PRO A 460 9.55 -0.68 69.70
N ASN A 461 9.15 -0.03 70.79
CA ASN A 461 8.28 1.14 70.81
C ASN A 461 6.87 0.90 70.18
N THR A 462 6.31 -0.28 70.30
CA THR A 462 5.01 -0.64 69.74
C THR A 462 4.08 -1.32 70.69
N VAL A 463 2.79 -1.34 70.35
CA VAL A 463 1.84 -2.34 70.80
C VAL A 463 1.81 -3.44 69.78
N ASP A 464 2.54 -4.54 69.98
CA ASP A 464 2.74 -5.64 69.06
C ASP A 464 1.73 -6.76 69.35
N SER A 465 0.83 -7.04 68.40
CA SER A 465 -0.29 -7.96 68.67
C SER A 465 -0.56 -8.87 67.47
N LEU A 466 -0.76 -10.17 67.79
CA LEU A 466 -1.42 -11.12 66.89
C LEU A 466 -2.93 -10.94 66.84
N TRP A 467 -3.49 -10.23 67.82
CA TRP A 467 -4.92 -10.03 67.90
C TRP A 467 -5.34 -8.76 67.16
N GLN A 468 -6.50 -8.84 66.53
CA GLN A 468 -7.13 -7.65 65.97
C GLN A 468 -7.60 -6.74 67.12
N TYR A 469 -7.33 -5.45 66.97
CA TYR A 469 -7.85 -4.45 67.91
C TYR A 469 -9.27 -4.07 67.47
N TYR A 470 -10.20 -4.06 68.46
CA TYR A 470 -11.56 -3.60 68.26
C TYR A 470 -11.83 -2.40 69.17
N TYR A 471 -12.45 -1.39 68.60
CA TYR A 471 -13.04 -0.29 69.32
C TYR A 471 -14.55 -0.26 69.03
N ASN A 472 -15.39 -0.35 70.13
CA ASN A 472 -16.83 -0.46 69.98
C ASN A 472 -17.28 -1.53 68.95
N ASN A 473 -16.72 -2.71 69.02
CA ASN A 473 -16.97 -3.86 68.12
C ASN A 473 -16.62 -3.62 66.66
N LYS A 474 -15.80 -2.61 66.36
CA LYS A 474 -15.26 -2.38 64.97
C LYS A 474 -13.76 -2.61 64.97
N PRO A 475 -13.20 -3.28 63.94
CA PRO A 475 -11.77 -3.46 63.86
C PRO A 475 -11.07 -2.10 63.70
N VAL A 476 -9.96 -1.93 64.38
CA VAL A 476 -9.11 -0.73 64.27
C VAL A 476 -8.30 -0.87 62.99
N GLN A 477 -8.51 0.04 62.07
CA GLN A 477 -7.68 0.15 60.84
C GLN A 477 -6.42 0.96 61.12
N HIS A 478 -5.25 0.41 60.82
CA HIS A 478 -3.97 1.10 61.00
C HIS A 478 -3.71 2.24 60.03
N TYR A 479 -4.32 2.16 58.83
CA TYR A 479 -4.33 3.24 57.87
C TYR A 479 -5.77 3.72 57.67
N GLN A 480 -6.00 4.97 57.96
CA GLN A 480 -7.31 5.57 57.78
C GLN A 480 -7.56 5.82 56.31
N LEU A 481 -8.13 4.83 55.63
CA LEU A 481 -8.55 4.95 54.22
C LEU A 481 -9.85 5.75 54.09
N THR A 482 -10.63 5.81 55.18
CA THR A 482 -11.91 6.51 55.21
C THR A 482 -11.96 7.45 56.43
N SER A 483 -12.82 8.45 56.36
CA SER A 483 -13.18 9.20 57.58
C SER A 483 -13.81 8.29 58.63
N ASN A 484 -13.93 8.76 59.88
CA ASN A 484 -14.44 7.97 61.01
C ASN A 484 -15.89 7.47 60.78
N ASP A 485 -16.63 8.03 59.85
CA ASP A 485 -17.96 7.60 59.43
C ASP A 485 -17.94 6.63 58.24
N GLY A 486 -16.75 6.18 57.82
CA GLY A 486 -16.55 5.24 56.70
C GLY A 486 -16.65 5.86 55.30
N ARG A 487 -16.74 7.18 55.19
CA ARG A 487 -16.80 7.88 53.90
C ARG A 487 -15.41 8.26 53.40
N SER A 488 -15.31 8.53 52.09
CA SER A 488 -14.11 9.12 51.50
C SER A 488 -13.79 10.45 52.20
N PRO A 489 -12.57 10.66 52.73
CA PRO A 489 -12.18 11.95 53.28
C PRO A 489 -12.42 13.07 52.26
N TYR A 490 -13.11 14.12 52.64
CA TYR A 490 -13.39 15.27 51.80
C TYR A 490 -12.45 16.42 52.16
N ASN A 491 -11.62 16.81 51.23
CA ASN A 491 -10.76 17.98 51.34
C ASN A 491 -11.55 19.23 50.93
N ALA A 492 -12.27 19.81 51.86
CA ALA A 492 -13.18 20.95 51.63
C ALA A 492 -12.48 22.33 51.68
N SER A 493 -11.35 22.45 52.30
CA SER A 493 -10.67 23.71 52.54
C SER A 493 -9.52 23.94 51.56
N GLY A 494 -9.75 24.84 50.60
CA GLY A 494 -8.72 25.27 49.68
C GLY A 494 -8.56 24.37 48.48
N THR A 495 -7.73 24.81 47.58
CA THR A 495 -7.39 24.13 46.33
C THR A 495 -6.45 22.97 46.63
N VAL A 496 -6.94 21.75 46.44
CA VAL A 496 -6.09 20.54 46.48
C VAL A 496 -5.26 20.53 45.21
N ASP A 497 -3.95 20.55 45.37
CA ASP A 497 -3.05 20.30 44.25
C ASP A 497 -2.76 18.79 44.12
N LEU A 498 -3.23 18.18 43.05
CA LEU A 498 -3.03 16.75 42.83
C LEU A 498 -1.56 16.37 42.58
N ASN A 499 -0.70 17.31 42.19
CA ASN A 499 0.73 17.06 42.07
C ASN A 499 1.42 16.79 43.41
N THR A 500 0.85 17.28 44.50
CA THR A 500 1.38 17.08 45.88
C THR A 500 0.87 15.81 46.55
N LYS A 501 -0.08 15.12 45.92
CA LYS A 501 -0.64 13.87 46.47
C LYS A 501 0.15 12.69 45.95
N THR A 502 1.22 12.35 46.66
CA THR A 502 2.19 11.33 46.29
C THR A 502 2.14 10.07 47.13
N VAL A 503 1.30 10.02 48.15
CA VAL A 503 1.14 8.87 49.06
C VAL A 503 -0.18 8.15 48.75
N ASN A 504 -0.17 6.83 48.91
CA ASN A 504 -1.40 6.02 48.78
C ASN A 504 -2.53 6.62 49.56
N SER A 505 -3.57 7.03 48.91
CA SER A 505 -4.70 7.71 49.54
C SER A 505 -5.96 7.61 48.69
N PHE A 506 -7.08 7.72 49.39
CA PHE A 506 -8.39 7.81 48.75
C PHE A 506 -9.15 8.98 49.38
N PHE A 507 -9.55 9.95 48.56
CA PHE A 507 -10.24 11.15 49.04
C PHE A 507 -11.15 11.73 47.95
N SER A 508 -11.96 12.71 48.34
CA SER A 508 -12.72 13.51 47.37
C SER A 508 -12.37 14.98 47.47
N CYS A 509 -12.40 15.68 46.40
CA CYS A 509 -12.13 17.13 46.32
C CYS A 509 -12.96 17.81 45.22
N ASN A 510 -13.02 19.13 45.28
CA ASN A 510 -13.63 19.95 44.23
C ASN A 510 -12.57 20.87 43.61
N SER A 511 -12.65 21.09 42.29
CA SER A 511 -11.79 21.98 41.54
C SER A 511 -10.28 21.86 41.89
N PRO A 512 -9.69 20.66 41.83
CA PRO A 512 -8.29 20.50 42.20
C PRO A 512 -7.38 21.22 41.21
N VAL A 513 -6.28 21.76 41.71
CA VAL A 513 -5.16 22.24 40.85
C VAL A 513 -4.49 21.04 40.27
N ASN A 514 -4.03 21.12 39.00
CA ASN A 514 -3.46 20.02 38.25
C ASN A 514 -4.38 18.81 38.10
N GLY A 515 -5.69 19.00 38.20
CA GLY A 515 -6.71 18.00 37.85
C GLY A 515 -6.96 17.91 36.36
N PRO A 516 -7.77 16.93 35.90
CA PRO A 516 -8.15 16.85 34.49
C PRO A 516 -9.04 18.05 34.11
N ILE A 517 -8.87 18.54 32.90
CA ILE A 517 -9.72 19.61 32.33
C ILE A 517 -11.02 18.98 31.85
N VAL A 518 -12.12 19.33 32.48
CA VAL A 518 -13.46 18.86 32.13
C VAL A 518 -14.27 20.05 31.60
N GLY A 519 -14.61 20.09 30.35
CA GLY A 519 -15.27 21.24 29.71
C GLY A 519 -16.68 21.56 30.24
N THR A 520 -17.43 20.56 30.68
CA THR A 520 -18.79 20.68 31.22
C THR A 520 -19.02 19.67 32.36
N GLY A 521 -19.86 20.01 33.35
CA GLY A 521 -20.19 19.13 34.47
C GLY A 521 -19.62 19.58 35.81
N SER A 522 -19.70 18.72 36.79
CA SER A 522 -19.17 19.00 38.13
C SER A 522 -17.65 18.99 38.16
N ASN A 523 -17.02 19.98 38.76
CA ASN A 523 -15.57 20.02 39.02
C ASN A 523 -15.18 19.19 40.29
N GLY A 524 -16.06 18.37 40.81
CA GLY A 524 -15.79 17.45 41.89
C GLY A 524 -15.26 16.10 41.43
N PHE A 525 -14.35 15.53 42.20
CA PHE A 525 -13.72 14.25 41.89
C PHE A 525 -13.59 13.38 43.12
N TYR A 526 -13.70 12.06 42.89
CA TYR A 526 -13.13 11.03 43.77
C TYR A 526 -11.73 10.73 43.27
N VAL A 527 -10.77 10.70 44.15
CA VAL A 527 -9.34 10.56 43.83
C VAL A 527 -8.80 9.34 44.52
N SER A 528 -8.13 8.49 43.76
CA SER A 528 -7.33 7.37 44.28
C SER A 528 -5.88 7.60 43.86
N VAL A 529 -4.97 7.46 44.78
CA VAL A 529 -3.53 7.54 44.56
C VAL A 529 -2.92 6.18 44.86
N TYR A 530 -2.25 5.62 43.91
CA TYR A 530 -1.48 4.37 43.97
C TYR A 530 -0.02 4.73 43.87
N SER A 531 0.73 4.61 44.94
CA SER A 531 2.10 5.08 45.03
C SER A 531 3.04 3.96 45.45
N GLU A 532 4.09 3.76 44.68
CA GLU A 532 5.26 2.99 45.06
C GLU A 532 6.29 3.89 45.77
N SER A 533 6.49 5.09 45.22
CA SER A 533 7.36 6.12 45.76
C SER A 533 6.93 7.50 45.27
N ASP A 534 7.55 8.57 45.79
CA ASP A 534 7.29 9.93 45.28
C ASP A 534 7.59 10.12 43.80
N ASN A 535 8.41 9.27 43.22
CA ASN A 535 8.79 9.34 41.79
C ASN A 535 7.97 8.42 40.90
N TYR A 536 7.34 7.38 41.47
CA TYR A 536 6.59 6.36 40.69
C TYR A 536 5.21 6.16 41.35
N LEU A 537 4.20 6.70 40.71
CA LEU A 537 2.84 6.57 41.19
C LEU A 537 1.80 6.78 40.07
N ALA A 538 0.60 6.32 40.32
CA ALA A 538 -0.55 6.55 39.44
C ALA A 538 -1.65 7.29 40.23
N GLN A 539 -2.35 8.16 39.55
CA GLN A 539 -3.57 8.78 40.04
C GLN A 539 -4.74 8.44 39.16
N GLN A 540 -5.82 8.01 39.77
CA GLN A 540 -7.10 7.80 39.12
C GLN A 540 -8.12 8.74 39.70
N VAL A 541 -8.88 9.42 38.86
CA VAL A 541 -9.96 10.30 39.32
C VAL A 541 -11.26 9.98 38.59
N ILE A 542 -12.35 10.04 39.33
CA ILE A 542 -13.71 9.86 38.82
C ILE A 542 -14.47 11.17 39.02
N GLN A 543 -14.98 11.76 37.97
CA GLN A 543 -15.76 12.99 38.03
C GLN A 543 -17.12 12.72 38.67
N LYS A 544 -17.46 13.50 39.69
CA LYS A 544 -18.78 13.43 40.38
C LYS A 544 -19.88 13.84 39.39
N GLY A 545 -20.96 13.08 39.38
CA GLY A 545 -22.14 13.35 38.56
C GLY A 545 -22.09 12.72 37.18
N SER A 546 -20.98 12.79 36.46
CA SER A 546 -20.83 12.21 35.11
C SER A 546 -20.24 10.79 35.10
N GLY A 547 -19.49 10.42 36.16
CA GLY A 547 -18.77 9.14 36.21
C GLY A 547 -17.56 9.04 35.25
N ARG A 548 -17.19 10.12 34.55
CA ARG A 548 -16.00 10.12 33.68
C ARG A 548 -14.76 9.82 34.49
N MET A 549 -13.93 8.94 33.98
CA MET A 549 -12.73 8.47 34.66
C MET A 549 -11.48 8.94 33.91
N PHE A 550 -10.51 9.42 34.70
CA PHE A 550 -9.23 9.89 34.16
C PHE A 550 -8.11 9.25 34.97
N THR A 551 -7.00 8.95 34.29
CA THR A 551 -5.78 8.51 34.94
C THR A 551 -4.58 9.28 34.47
N ARG A 552 -3.55 9.35 35.28
CA ARG A 552 -2.21 9.76 34.93
C ARG A 552 -1.18 9.02 35.77
N THR A 553 0.02 9.01 35.33
CA THR A 553 1.17 8.44 36.06
C THR A 553 2.23 9.50 36.28
N ARG A 554 3.02 9.29 37.33
CA ARG A 554 4.28 9.99 37.54
C ARG A 554 5.38 8.99 37.36
N ASP A 555 6.28 9.26 36.44
CA ASP A 555 7.42 8.43 36.16
C ASP A 555 8.70 9.27 36.28
N THR A 556 9.68 8.75 36.99
CA THR A 556 10.94 9.46 37.27
C THR A 556 10.73 10.91 37.78
N GLY A 557 9.67 11.10 38.56
CA GLY A 557 9.33 12.41 39.14
C GLY A 557 8.53 13.34 38.21
N THR A 558 8.24 12.94 36.98
CA THR A 558 7.50 13.75 35.99
C THR A 558 6.08 13.22 35.79
N TRP A 559 5.09 14.12 35.84
CA TRP A 559 3.69 13.76 35.60
C TRP A 559 3.39 13.66 34.12
N SER A 560 2.69 12.59 33.73
CA SER A 560 2.03 12.52 32.43
C SER A 560 0.79 13.42 32.38
N ASN A 561 0.31 13.70 31.15
CA ASN A 561 -1.01 14.30 30.99
C ASN A 561 -2.11 13.35 31.49
N TRP A 562 -3.26 13.93 31.86
CA TRP A 562 -4.45 13.16 32.17
C TRP A 562 -4.99 12.46 30.93
N ILE A 563 -5.28 11.17 31.04
CA ILE A 563 -5.90 10.35 29.99
C ILE A 563 -7.31 10.02 30.46
N GLU A 564 -8.31 10.34 29.64
CA GLU A 564 -9.70 9.97 29.91
C GLU A 564 -9.96 8.55 29.40
N TYR A 565 -10.63 7.74 30.23
CA TYR A 565 -11.12 6.44 29.82
C TYR A 565 -12.49 6.59 29.15
N ALA A 566 -12.55 6.33 27.86
CA ALA A 566 -13.82 6.26 27.15
C ALA A 566 -14.50 4.90 27.39
N PRO A 567 -15.84 4.86 27.59
CA PRO A 567 -16.57 3.60 27.62
C PRO A 567 -16.38 2.82 26.31
N LEU A 568 -16.39 1.49 26.39
CA LEU A 568 -16.12 0.60 25.24
C LEU A 568 -17.05 0.87 24.04
N ASN A 569 -18.27 1.32 24.29
CA ASN A 569 -19.24 1.72 23.24
C ASN A 569 -18.88 3.03 22.52
N SER A 570 -18.04 3.89 23.11
CA SER A 570 -17.54 5.12 22.48
C SER A 570 -16.15 4.94 21.82
N VAL A 571 -15.45 3.85 22.11
CA VAL A 571 -14.13 3.56 21.53
C VAL A 571 -14.24 3.25 20.03
N ALA A 572 -15.35 2.66 19.59
CA ALA A 572 -15.58 2.36 18.17
C ALA A 572 -15.77 3.64 17.32
N GLU A 573 -16.31 4.72 17.90
CA GLU A 573 -16.40 6.03 17.23
C GLU A 573 -15.07 6.80 17.24
N PHE A 574 -14.26 6.60 18.29
CA PHE A 574 -12.99 7.34 18.45
C PHE A 574 -11.88 6.83 17.50
N THR A 575 -11.88 5.55 17.16
CA THR A 575 -10.91 4.99 16.20
C THR A 575 -11.17 5.43 14.76
N THR A 576 -12.39 5.87 14.44
CA THR A 576 -12.74 6.32 13.09
C THR A 576 -12.49 7.82 12.88
N VAL A 577 -12.44 8.62 13.94
CA VAL A 577 -12.33 10.09 13.83
C VAL A 577 -10.88 10.59 13.93
N ASN A 578 -9.96 9.82 14.45
CA ASN A 578 -8.60 10.31 14.74
C ASN A 578 -7.53 9.95 13.71
N GLN A 579 -7.87 9.37 12.55
CA GLN A 579 -6.80 8.95 11.62
C GLN A 579 -6.74 9.65 10.27
N THR A 580 -7.64 10.59 9.98
CA THR A 580 -7.53 11.28 8.68
C THR A 580 -7.80 12.76 8.83
N LYS A 581 -6.75 13.52 9.13
CA LYS A 581 -6.82 14.97 8.88
C LYS A 581 -7.12 15.16 7.40
N PHE A 582 -8.23 15.80 7.11
CA PHE A 582 -8.68 16.14 5.78
C PHE A 582 -8.52 17.64 5.59
N TYR A 583 -7.76 18.03 4.56
CA TYR A 583 -7.62 19.41 4.15
C TYR A 583 -7.92 19.53 2.67
N MET A 584 -8.73 20.48 2.32
CA MET A 584 -9.07 20.81 0.94
C MET A 584 -9.03 22.31 0.73
N LYS A 585 -8.34 22.74 -0.31
CA LYS A 585 -8.35 24.15 -0.72
C LYS A 585 -8.22 24.31 -2.23
N LYS A 586 -8.56 25.49 -2.71
CA LYS A 586 -8.28 25.87 -4.10
C LYS A 586 -6.94 26.60 -4.18
N ILE A 587 -6.14 26.21 -5.15
CA ILE A 587 -4.84 26.83 -5.44
C ILE A 587 -4.82 27.41 -6.84
N ASN A 588 -3.93 28.36 -7.05
CA ASN A 588 -3.67 28.91 -8.37
C ASN A 588 -2.81 27.93 -9.16
N MET A 589 -3.10 27.81 -10.43
CA MET A 589 -2.40 26.99 -11.38
C MET A 589 -2.01 27.85 -12.60
N PRO A 590 -1.06 27.41 -13.43
CA PRO A 590 -0.64 28.14 -14.60
C PRO A 590 -1.81 28.65 -15.46
N TYR A 591 -1.61 29.80 -16.09
CA TYR A 591 -2.59 30.46 -16.96
C TYR A 591 -3.89 30.85 -16.26
N SER A 592 -3.82 31.32 -15.02
CA SER A 592 -4.95 31.70 -14.18
C SER A 592 -5.95 30.56 -13.90
N ALA A 593 -5.58 29.34 -14.17
CA ALA A 593 -6.37 28.17 -13.79
C ALA A 593 -6.46 28.04 -12.26
N LYS A 594 -7.45 27.29 -11.83
CA LYS A 594 -7.61 26.89 -10.43
C LYS A 594 -7.62 25.37 -10.37
N ALA A 595 -7.05 24.84 -9.33
CA ALA A 595 -7.18 23.42 -9.01
C ALA A 595 -7.65 23.28 -7.57
N THR A 596 -8.37 22.21 -7.32
CA THR A 596 -8.69 21.77 -5.97
C THR A 596 -7.62 20.79 -5.53
N ILE A 597 -6.96 21.09 -4.43
CA ILE A 597 -6.00 20.20 -3.81
C ILE A 597 -6.54 19.69 -2.48
N THR A 598 -6.55 18.40 -2.33
CA THR A 598 -7.09 17.71 -1.16
C THR A 598 -6.00 16.83 -0.56
N ARG A 599 -5.86 16.87 0.76
CA ARG A 599 -4.93 16.02 1.47
C ARG A 599 -5.65 15.19 2.53
N ILE A 600 -5.37 13.89 2.54
CA ILE A 600 -5.84 12.92 3.54
C ILE A 600 -4.62 12.11 4.00
N GLY A 601 -4.22 12.28 5.25
CA GLY A 601 -2.97 11.67 5.72
C GLY A 601 -1.77 12.11 4.87
N ASN A 602 -1.04 11.18 4.31
CA ASN A 602 0.09 11.46 3.42
C ASN A 602 -0.31 11.44 1.93
N GLN A 603 -1.58 11.26 1.61
CA GLN A 603 -2.06 11.25 0.23
C GLN A 603 -2.60 12.61 -0.16
N VAL A 604 -2.20 13.10 -1.30
CA VAL A 604 -2.66 14.36 -1.90
C VAL A 604 -3.28 14.07 -3.24
N GLN A 605 -4.46 14.60 -3.47
CA GLN A 605 -5.12 14.61 -4.77
C GLN A 605 -5.19 16.05 -5.31
N LEU A 606 -4.79 16.21 -6.54
CA LEU A 606 -4.87 17.48 -7.27
C LEU A 606 -5.81 17.29 -8.47
N THR A 607 -6.86 18.11 -8.53
CA THR A 607 -7.83 18.08 -9.63
C THR A 607 -7.90 19.45 -10.29
N TRP A 608 -7.66 19.48 -11.58
CA TRP A 608 -7.75 20.67 -12.40
C TRP A 608 -8.92 20.56 -13.38
N ASP A 609 -9.74 21.60 -13.42
CA ASP A 609 -10.80 21.75 -14.40
C ASP A 609 -10.98 23.23 -14.73
N ARG A 610 -10.54 23.64 -15.90
CA ARG A 610 -10.69 25.02 -16.36
C ARG A 610 -10.59 25.16 -17.87
N LEU A 611 -11.39 26.09 -18.43
CA LEU A 611 -11.19 26.62 -19.77
C LEU A 611 -9.95 27.55 -19.76
N ILE A 612 -8.95 27.20 -20.54
CA ILE A 612 -7.76 28.02 -20.77
C ILE A 612 -7.90 28.66 -22.12
N THR A 613 -8.09 29.98 -22.11
CA THR A 613 -8.08 30.79 -23.32
C THR A 613 -6.63 31.24 -23.60
N ASN A 614 -6.15 31.10 -24.83
CA ASN A 614 -4.82 31.55 -25.28
C ASN A 614 -3.61 30.72 -24.83
N LEU A 615 -3.73 29.41 -24.71
CA LEU A 615 -2.55 28.55 -24.73
C LEU A 615 -1.94 28.56 -26.16
N ASN A 616 -1.41 29.72 -26.57
CA ASN A 616 -0.71 29.85 -27.85
C ASN A 616 0.77 29.48 -27.77
N ILE A 617 1.21 28.98 -26.63
CA ILE A 617 2.61 28.72 -26.34
C ILE A 617 2.81 27.20 -26.36
N GLU A 618 3.55 26.73 -27.36
CA GLU A 618 4.22 25.44 -27.25
C GLU A 618 5.35 25.61 -26.23
N CYS A 619 5.37 24.74 -25.24
CA CYS A 619 6.43 24.74 -24.23
C CYS A 619 6.84 23.31 -23.90
N GLU A 620 8.11 23.12 -23.65
CA GLU A 620 8.69 21.87 -23.26
C GLU A 620 9.35 22.03 -21.89
N TYR A 621 8.83 21.32 -20.91
CA TYR A 621 9.33 21.30 -19.52
C TYR A 621 9.58 22.70 -18.91
N THR A 622 8.74 23.66 -19.28
CA THR A 622 8.92 25.08 -18.93
C THR A 622 8.40 25.37 -17.51
N SER A 623 9.23 26.02 -16.70
CA SER A 623 8.84 26.38 -15.33
C SER A 623 7.76 27.46 -15.33
N MET A 624 6.76 27.26 -14.46
CA MET A 624 5.66 28.19 -14.21
C MET A 624 5.93 29.03 -12.96
N ILE A 625 5.19 30.12 -12.82
CA ILE A 625 5.31 31.01 -11.65
C ILE A 625 4.60 30.39 -10.44
N GLU A 626 3.51 29.69 -10.68
CA GLU A 626 2.72 29.05 -9.63
C GLU A 626 3.44 27.83 -9.08
N THR A 627 3.18 27.52 -7.82
CA THR A 627 3.81 26.39 -7.12
C THR A 627 2.80 25.61 -6.33
N ILE A 628 3.08 24.34 -6.10
CA ILE A 628 2.35 23.52 -5.11
C ILE A 628 2.72 24.02 -3.71
N PRO A 629 1.75 24.43 -2.90
CA PRO A 629 2.04 24.95 -1.56
C PRO A 629 2.71 23.91 -0.65
N SER A 630 3.53 24.41 0.29
CA SER A 630 4.05 23.58 1.38
C SER A 630 2.89 22.89 2.11
N GLY A 631 3.11 21.67 2.52
CA GLY A 631 2.07 20.79 3.08
C GLY A 631 1.37 19.91 2.04
N TYR A 632 1.66 20.11 0.74
CA TYR A 632 1.03 19.36 -0.35
C TYR A 632 2.01 18.95 -1.46
N ARG A 633 3.29 19.21 -1.30
CA ARG A 633 4.28 18.93 -2.34
C ARG A 633 4.47 17.43 -2.50
N PRO A 634 4.66 16.93 -3.71
CA PRO A 634 4.87 15.51 -3.93
C PRO A 634 6.23 15.05 -3.37
N ALA A 635 6.27 13.83 -2.87
CA ALA A 635 7.50 13.22 -2.34
C ALA A 635 8.60 13.01 -3.41
N CYS A 636 8.20 12.87 -4.67
CA CYS A 636 9.05 12.82 -5.85
C CYS A 636 8.34 13.53 -7.00
N GLU A 637 9.02 13.80 -8.09
CA GLU A 637 8.38 14.43 -9.25
C GLU A 637 7.21 13.57 -9.76
N VAL A 638 6.07 14.20 -9.98
CA VAL A 638 4.82 13.57 -10.44
C VAL A 638 4.36 14.26 -11.71
N HIS A 639 3.93 13.47 -12.65
CA HIS A 639 3.40 13.96 -13.92
C HIS A 639 1.88 13.86 -13.92
N MET A 640 1.22 14.97 -14.14
CA MET A 640 -0.23 15.05 -14.26
C MET A 640 -0.60 15.32 -15.71
N SER A 641 -1.20 14.34 -16.36
CA SER A 641 -1.73 14.51 -17.70
C SER A 641 -2.98 15.39 -17.68
N LEU A 642 -3.01 16.36 -18.56
CA LEU A 642 -4.17 17.21 -18.82
C LEU A 642 -4.73 16.87 -20.20
N ASN A 643 -6.02 16.61 -20.26
CA ASN A 643 -6.75 16.42 -21.50
C ASN A 643 -7.45 17.72 -21.89
N GLY A 644 -7.18 18.18 -23.07
CA GLY A 644 -7.82 19.35 -23.65
C GLY A 644 -9.05 18.96 -24.45
N ASN A 645 -10.22 19.43 -24.03
CA ASN A 645 -11.51 19.11 -24.65
C ASN A 645 -12.05 20.31 -25.43
N VAL A 646 -12.53 20.04 -26.63
CA VAL A 646 -13.35 20.97 -27.44
C VAL A 646 -14.59 20.22 -27.86
N SER A 647 -15.77 20.77 -27.55
CA SER A 647 -17.06 20.18 -27.93
C SER A 647 -17.21 18.70 -27.56
N ASN A 648 -16.85 18.35 -26.34
CA ASN A 648 -16.89 16.99 -25.76
C ASN A 648 -15.94 15.96 -26.43
N SER A 649 -14.97 16.40 -27.22
CA SER A 649 -13.92 15.57 -27.78
C SER A 649 -12.56 15.98 -27.22
N VAL A 650 -11.71 15.01 -26.90
CA VAL A 650 -10.33 15.27 -26.50
C VAL A 650 -9.52 15.59 -27.75
N ASN A 651 -9.06 16.82 -27.87
CA ASN A 651 -8.36 17.34 -29.03
C ASN A 651 -6.92 17.78 -28.72
N GLY A 652 -6.54 17.77 -27.45
CA GLY A 652 -5.20 18.18 -27.02
C GLY A 652 -4.79 17.46 -25.73
N TRP A 653 -3.51 17.43 -25.50
CA TRP A 653 -2.93 16.93 -24.25
C TRP A 653 -1.76 17.81 -23.84
N ALA A 654 -1.58 17.93 -22.55
CA ALA A 654 -0.45 18.59 -21.90
C ALA A 654 -0.05 17.80 -20.67
N VAL A 655 1.14 18.03 -20.17
CA VAL A 655 1.64 17.42 -18.96
C VAL A 655 2.13 18.47 -17.99
N LEU A 656 1.61 18.47 -16.81
CA LEU A 656 2.17 19.20 -15.67
C LEU A 656 3.16 18.28 -14.95
N HIS A 657 4.35 18.78 -14.76
CA HIS A 657 5.40 18.14 -13.96
C HIS A 657 5.41 18.87 -12.60
N LEU A 658 5.10 18.13 -11.58
CA LEU A 658 5.00 18.63 -10.21
C LEU A 658 6.23 18.17 -9.44
N ALA A 659 7.17 19.06 -9.21
CA ALA A 659 8.43 18.71 -8.55
C ALA A 659 8.29 18.68 -7.02
N HIS A 660 9.18 17.94 -6.36
CA HIS A 660 9.19 17.76 -4.91
C HIS A 660 9.41 19.07 -4.11
N ASP A 661 10.02 20.09 -4.74
CA ASP A 661 10.18 21.43 -4.15
C ASP A 661 8.93 22.30 -4.30
N GLY A 662 7.90 21.79 -4.98
CA GLY A 662 6.65 22.47 -5.29
C GLY A 662 6.66 23.21 -6.63
N THR A 663 7.77 23.24 -7.35
CA THR A 663 7.83 23.86 -8.69
C THR A 663 6.89 23.12 -9.65
N ILE A 664 6.16 23.90 -10.43
CA ILE A 664 5.32 23.38 -11.51
C ILE A 664 6.01 23.66 -12.84
N ARG A 665 6.16 22.66 -13.69
CA ARG A 665 6.57 22.82 -15.08
C ARG A 665 5.49 22.31 -16.01
N LEU A 666 5.42 22.86 -17.19
CA LEU A 666 4.44 22.48 -18.20
C LEU A 666 5.13 22.03 -19.48
N THR A 667 4.65 20.94 -20.02
CA THR A 667 4.90 20.52 -21.41
C THR A 667 3.58 20.56 -22.16
N ASN A 668 3.51 21.37 -23.21
CA ASN A 668 2.32 21.50 -24.04
C ASN A 668 2.71 21.70 -25.50
N ALA A 669 2.16 20.86 -26.37
CA ALA A 669 2.35 20.94 -27.84
C ALA A 669 1.09 21.43 -28.59
N PHE A 670 0.00 21.74 -27.87
CA PHE A 670 -1.28 22.11 -28.47
C PHE A 670 -1.61 23.58 -28.26
N LYS A 671 -2.03 24.21 -29.33
CA LYS A 671 -2.46 25.62 -29.34
C LYS A 671 -3.98 25.70 -29.40
N GLY A 672 -4.55 26.70 -28.74
CA GLY A 672 -5.97 27.04 -28.83
C GLY A 672 -6.76 26.94 -27.53
N ASN A 673 -8.06 27.18 -27.66
CA ASN A 673 -8.98 27.18 -26.53
C ASN A 673 -9.48 25.78 -26.25
N HIS A 674 -9.08 25.20 -25.14
CA HIS A 674 -9.54 23.91 -24.67
C HIS A 674 -10.00 24.01 -23.21
N VAL A 675 -10.98 23.23 -22.84
CA VAL A 675 -11.26 22.92 -21.43
C VAL A 675 -10.28 21.84 -21.01
N TRP A 676 -9.30 22.22 -20.24
CA TRP A 676 -8.30 21.30 -19.74
C TRP A 676 -8.78 20.66 -18.43
N THR A 677 -8.77 19.35 -18.40
CA THR A 677 -9.13 18.56 -17.24
C THR A 677 -8.04 17.56 -16.91
N GLY A 678 -7.81 17.33 -15.66
CA GLY A 678 -6.86 16.33 -15.19
C GLY A 678 -6.95 16.15 -13.68
N THR A 679 -6.63 14.96 -13.24
CA THR A 679 -6.54 14.63 -11.81
C THR A 679 -5.34 13.73 -11.61
N THR A 680 -4.57 14.00 -10.58
CA THR A 680 -3.49 13.12 -10.14
C THR A 680 -3.55 12.94 -8.63
N THR A 681 -3.05 11.81 -8.17
CA THR A 681 -2.92 11.50 -6.75
C THR A 681 -1.50 11.05 -6.48
N TYR A 682 -0.91 11.59 -5.43
CA TYR A 682 0.47 11.30 -5.06
C TYR A 682 0.65 11.30 -3.54
N LEU A 683 1.78 10.79 -3.10
CA LEU A 683 2.19 10.85 -1.70
C LEU A 683 3.01 12.12 -1.43
N THR A 684 2.87 12.66 -0.24
CA THR A 684 3.67 13.78 0.25
C THR A 684 4.38 13.41 1.54
N THR A 685 5.61 13.91 1.68
CA THR A 685 6.40 13.86 2.92
C THR A 685 6.37 15.19 3.68
N ASP A 686 5.73 16.19 3.12
CA ASP A 686 5.57 17.48 3.79
C ASP A 686 4.82 17.32 5.13
N PRO A 687 5.12 18.11 6.14
CA PRO A 687 4.27 18.24 7.32
C PRO A 687 2.84 18.60 6.93
N PHE A 688 1.86 18.29 7.77
CA PHE A 688 0.50 18.73 7.54
C PHE A 688 0.46 20.26 7.47
N PRO A 689 -0.36 20.85 6.56
CA PRO A 689 -0.51 22.29 6.51
C PRO A 689 -0.94 22.83 7.89
N SER A 690 -0.29 23.86 8.38
CA SER A 690 -0.82 24.67 9.47
C SER A 690 -2.01 25.46 8.93
N GLU A 691 -3.09 25.57 9.69
CA GLU A 691 -4.28 26.36 9.36
C GLU A 691 -3.94 27.77 8.93
#